data_ff0f8d9b6e2597d7fdd2c2db9fe9099f
#
_entry.id   ff0f8d9b6e2597d7fdd2c2db9fe9099f
#
_cell.length_a   1.000
_cell.length_b   1.000
_cell.length_c   1.000
_cell.angle_alpha   90.00
_cell.angle_beta   90.00
_cell.angle_gamma   90.00
#
_symmetry.space_group_name_H-M   'P 1'
#
loop_
_entity.id
_entity.type
_entity.pdbx_description
1 polymer ?
#
loop_
_entity_poly.entity_id
_entity_poly.type
_entity_poly.pdbx_seq_one_letter_code
_entity_poly.pdbx_strand_id
1 'polypeptide(L)'
;MHKFVAALFALATPAALHAQASVHGTVVDNQSGAPIAGATVTAPDTSVRTMTDEHGAFRLSSSGGLDHITISAIGYVTKDVPVTNPAAAIRIRLSVAPVKLAGVQVVANSPSPSTAVLTQHDLDRSSGLSLQSSINTVPGVFMQTRTPWGGARITLRGYYPSTSGNSPNSNGLGYQVFLNHIPITDATGATVLDDIDYSTLGSVTVIKGPASSLYNSDIGGTVLLTTARPSPNETSVGQQVVSGTDGLVRTNTSFETATDNGDLSLNYGHQTYDSFRPHSGSRKDYFRAAGDMAVSTTQTLSAYVSYNRSFEELAGEIDSTPFYGRVPESNAAYLANNSHIRVTSFISGLTDQLRLGDHFNNQTTVFGVGRQSGQPFAHGFTDVTQYNFGARTQFGFTGQLGASTGVGGTLGASVQQSNLTTNGVFIVPAPPFPERPTDQENGATASSLFTEWSFLFPESFTVTAGASLNKNQFNIRNLLNSGTLFDTTHVSSETFGWDFDPRVAVSKEIHGNALLYASVSAGYTPPLLSNVVASDGSVDLDLAPERAVQYEVGAQGTFLRQRLTGQLSVFDIENTHKLVSETANSVTFTTNAGHQRNRGVELSLSYLAVSDTARPISSVRPWASYAFTDAKFTDFKSDNNDNAQTVDFSGNDVPRVPRSMVNAGLDVGTNVGIYLNGAYQYVSKVPVTFDNSTWVRSYDLLGLKLGYKKTVNAHWLLDLAVGGDNITGSTYYSFLFVGANYAALAQAQDGGRGDGYIIPAPYTAQLYSNISLKYLF
;
A
#
# COMPACT_ATOMS: atom_id res chain seq x y z
N MET A 1 74.25 13.55 -57.21
CA MET A 1 75.33 13.96 -56.29
C MET A 1 74.85 13.71 -54.89
N HIS A 2 75.57 12.81 -54.22
CA HIS A 2 75.80 12.68 -52.76
C HIS A 2 74.62 12.59 -51.77
N LYS A 3 74.33 11.37 -51.32
CA LYS A 3 74.75 10.72 -50.08
C LYS A 3 74.39 11.51 -48.80
N PHE A 4 73.52 10.96 -47.96
CA PHE A 4 73.88 10.49 -46.62
C PHE A 4 72.79 9.59 -46.02
N VAL A 5 73.25 8.41 -45.62
CA VAL A 5 72.55 7.40 -44.86
C VAL A 5 72.71 7.79 -43.38
N ALA A 6 71.63 7.78 -42.57
CA ALA A 6 71.72 7.67 -41.13
C ALA A 6 70.64 6.74 -40.61
N ALA A 7 71.11 5.62 -40.11
CA ALA A 7 70.29 4.62 -39.37
C ALA A 7 69.91 5.15 -38.02
N LEU A 8 68.63 5.13 -37.68
CA LEU A 8 68.16 5.33 -36.30
C LEU A 8 67.52 4.01 -35.80
N PHE A 9 68.17 3.42 -34.79
CA PHE A 9 67.68 2.31 -34.02
C PHE A 9 66.42 2.77 -33.29
N ALA A 10 65.26 2.21 -33.63
CA ALA A 10 64.05 2.34 -32.83
C ALA A 10 64.09 1.28 -31.72
N LEU A 11 64.23 1.72 -30.48
CA LEU A 11 63.95 0.93 -29.27
C LEU A 11 62.47 0.58 -29.24
N ALA A 12 62.14 -0.68 -29.54
CA ALA A 12 60.85 -1.27 -29.23
C ALA A 12 60.76 -1.52 -27.73
N THR A 13 60.11 -0.63 -27.00
CA THR A 13 59.62 -0.94 -25.66
C THR A 13 58.47 -1.94 -25.78
N PRO A 14 58.47 -3.08 -25.06
CA PRO A 14 57.29 -3.95 -25.05
C PRO A 14 56.17 -3.21 -24.33
N ALA A 15 55.12 -2.84 -25.05
CA ALA A 15 53.86 -2.46 -24.47
C ALA A 15 53.34 -3.70 -23.68
N ALA A 16 53.40 -3.65 -22.36
CA ALA A 16 52.76 -4.64 -21.51
C ALA A 16 51.27 -4.58 -21.82
N LEU A 17 50.75 -5.54 -22.55
CA LEU A 17 49.33 -5.82 -22.68
C LEU A 17 48.82 -6.18 -21.27
N HIS A 18 48.26 -5.24 -20.56
CA HIS A 18 47.51 -5.51 -19.38
C HIS A 18 46.27 -6.31 -19.81
N ALA A 19 46.22 -7.59 -19.45
CA ALA A 19 45.06 -8.42 -19.70
C ALA A 19 43.88 -7.82 -18.91
N GLN A 20 42.91 -7.27 -19.62
CA GLN A 20 41.71 -6.73 -19.04
C GLN A 20 40.88 -7.90 -18.49
N ALA A 21 40.73 -7.97 -17.18
CA ALA A 21 39.86 -8.96 -16.56
C ALA A 21 38.40 -8.58 -16.85
N SER A 22 37.63 -9.53 -17.35
CA SER A 22 36.19 -9.30 -17.58
C SER A 22 35.38 -10.40 -16.91
N VAL A 23 34.35 -10.02 -16.18
CA VAL A 23 33.35 -10.90 -15.58
C VAL A 23 31.99 -10.64 -16.22
N HIS A 24 31.20 -11.69 -16.42
CA HIS A 24 29.86 -11.60 -16.98
C HIS A 24 28.93 -12.54 -16.24
N GLY A 25 27.63 -12.20 -16.25
CA GLY A 25 26.65 -13.00 -15.52
C GLY A 25 25.24 -12.46 -15.61
N THR A 26 24.36 -12.97 -14.77
CA THR A 26 22.97 -12.53 -14.65
C THR A 26 22.61 -12.26 -13.20
N VAL A 27 21.84 -11.19 -12.94
CA VAL A 27 21.27 -10.84 -11.65
C VAL A 27 19.79 -11.13 -11.69
N VAL A 28 19.30 -11.90 -10.73
CA VAL A 28 17.89 -12.31 -10.65
C VAL A 28 17.35 -12.13 -9.26
N ASP A 29 16.07 -11.88 -9.15
CA ASP A 29 15.34 -11.87 -7.89
C ASP A 29 15.39 -13.25 -7.24
N ASN A 30 15.70 -13.30 -5.96
CA ASN A 30 15.86 -14.57 -5.24
C ASN A 30 14.56 -15.31 -5.02
N GLN A 31 13.45 -14.60 -4.95
CA GLN A 31 12.12 -15.19 -4.71
C GLN A 31 11.46 -15.62 -6.02
N SER A 32 11.41 -14.74 -7.01
CA SER A 32 10.71 -15.00 -8.26
C SER A 32 11.59 -15.67 -9.32
N GLY A 33 12.93 -15.55 -9.22
CA GLY A 33 13.86 -15.92 -10.27
C GLY A 33 13.80 -15.01 -11.51
N ALA A 34 12.97 -13.96 -11.46
CA ALA A 34 12.86 -12.97 -12.51
C ALA A 34 14.20 -12.19 -12.67
N PRO A 35 14.58 -11.79 -13.89
CA PRO A 35 15.75 -10.95 -14.09
C PRO A 35 15.54 -9.60 -13.42
N ILE A 36 16.60 -9.07 -12.80
CA ILE A 36 16.62 -7.73 -12.23
C ILE A 36 17.34 -6.84 -13.23
N ALA A 37 16.60 -6.03 -13.97
CA ALA A 37 17.12 -4.99 -14.82
C ALA A 37 17.63 -3.81 -13.98
N GLY A 38 18.71 -3.16 -14.41
CA GLY A 38 19.23 -1.96 -13.76
C GLY A 38 19.91 -2.20 -12.41
N ALA A 39 20.26 -3.43 -12.08
CA ALA A 39 21.14 -3.69 -10.95
C ALA A 39 22.55 -3.18 -11.26
N THR A 40 23.11 -2.35 -10.39
CA THR A 40 24.48 -1.85 -10.52
C THR A 40 25.47 -2.91 -10.07
N VAL A 41 26.42 -3.24 -10.92
CA VAL A 41 27.54 -4.15 -10.64
C VAL A 41 28.82 -3.34 -10.59
N THR A 42 29.48 -3.30 -9.46
CA THR A 42 30.66 -2.46 -9.19
C THR A 42 31.88 -3.34 -8.93
N ALA A 43 33.01 -3.00 -9.54
CA ALA A 43 34.32 -3.63 -9.24
C ALA A 43 34.85 -3.18 -7.87
N PRO A 44 35.88 -3.87 -7.31
CA PRO A 44 36.57 -3.42 -6.10
C PRO A 44 37.13 -2.00 -6.20
N ASP A 45 37.60 -1.63 -7.39
CA ASP A 45 37.86 -0.24 -7.77
C ASP A 45 36.51 0.40 -8.14
N THR A 46 35.93 1.17 -7.20
CA THR A 46 34.61 1.80 -7.30
C THR A 46 34.42 2.71 -8.52
N SER A 47 35.50 3.01 -9.26
CA SER A 47 35.45 3.77 -10.51
C SER A 47 34.89 2.97 -11.69
N VAL A 48 34.91 1.62 -11.63
CA VAL A 48 34.45 0.74 -12.70
C VAL A 48 33.15 0.07 -12.30
N ARG A 49 32.08 0.41 -13.01
CA ARG A 49 30.72 -0.13 -12.80
C ARG A 49 29.99 -0.37 -14.11
N THR A 50 29.07 -1.30 -14.10
CA THR A 50 28.12 -1.58 -15.18
C THR A 50 26.73 -1.81 -14.60
N MET A 51 25.72 -1.90 -15.46
CA MET A 51 24.36 -2.20 -15.03
C MET A 51 23.85 -3.42 -15.77
N THR A 52 22.90 -4.12 -15.17
CA THR A 52 22.22 -5.24 -15.80
C THR A 52 21.19 -4.75 -16.83
N ASP A 53 21.11 -5.45 -17.95
CA ASP A 53 20.10 -5.25 -18.98
C ASP A 53 18.70 -5.81 -18.55
N GLU A 54 17.72 -5.76 -19.43
CA GLU A 54 16.36 -6.25 -19.19
C GLU A 54 16.27 -7.76 -18.88
N HIS A 55 17.29 -8.53 -19.25
CA HIS A 55 17.42 -9.94 -18.92
C HIS A 55 18.24 -10.17 -17.64
N GLY A 56 18.56 -9.09 -16.93
CA GLY A 56 19.43 -9.13 -15.76
C GLY A 56 20.90 -9.43 -16.11
N ALA A 57 21.28 -9.44 -17.40
CA ALA A 57 22.64 -9.78 -17.81
C ALA A 57 23.57 -8.57 -17.67
N PHE A 58 24.82 -8.83 -17.27
CA PHE A 58 25.85 -7.81 -17.16
C PHE A 58 27.20 -8.29 -17.72
N ARG A 59 28.03 -7.34 -18.10
CA ARG A 59 29.45 -7.53 -18.39
C ARG A 59 30.23 -6.38 -17.76
N LEU A 60 31.17 -6.69 -16.90
CA LEU A 60 32.08 -5.74 -16.25
C LEU A 60 33.51 -6.04 -16.66
N SER A 61 34.24 -5.03 -17.15
CA SER A 61 35.64 -5.15 -17.52
C SER A 61 36.46 -4.14 -16.74
N SER A 62 37.53 -4.60 -16.07
CA SER A 62 38.41 -3.76 -15.28
C SER A 62 39.88 -4.02 -15.67
N SER A 63 40.68 -2.96 -15.63
CA SER A 63 42.14 -3.04 -15.75
C SER A 63 42.81 -3.47 -14.44
N GLY A 64 42.07 -3.48 -13.31
CA GLY A 64 42.48 -4.01 -12.01
C GLY A 64 41.99 -5.45 -11.80
N GLY A 65 42.40 -6.07 -10.72
CA GLY A 65 41.92 -7.40 -10.35
C GLY A 65 40.39 -7.41 -10.08
N LEU A 66 39.69 -8.45 -10.52
CA LEU A 66 38.29 -8.70 -10.24
C LEU A 66 38.19 -9.94 -9.35
N ASP A 67 38.53 -9.81 -8.08
CA ASP A 67 38.42 -10.87 -7.07
C ASP A 67 37.05 -10.93 -6.41
N HIS A 68 36.32 -9.83 -6.40
CA HIS A 68 34.92 -9.73 -5.98
C HIS A 68 34.20 -8.62 -6.74
N ILE A 69 32.88 -8.66 -6.78
CA ILE A 69 32.00 -7.62 -7.33
C ILE A 69 30.88 -7.35 -6.36
N THR A 70 30.51 -6.08 -6.21
CA THR A 70 29.38 -5.64 -5.40
C THR A 70 28.19 -5.38 -6.30
N ILE A 71 27.04 -6.00 -5.99
CA ILE A 71 25.81 -5.84 -6.74
C ILE A 71 24.77 -5.14 -5.86
N SER A 72 24.21 -4.05 -6.37
CA SER A 72 23.12 -3.32 -5.71
C SER A 72 21.97 -3.06 -6.68
N ALA A 73 20.74 -3.16 -6.20
CA ALA A 73 19.54 -2.82 -6.94
C ALA A 73 18.51 -2.22 -5.99
N ILE A 74 17.69 -1.31 -6.49
CA ILE A 74 16.63 -0.68 -5.68
C ILE A 74 15.64 -1.76 -5.22
N GLY A 75 15.35 -1.79 -3.92
CA GLY A 75 14.48 -2.80 -3.34
C GLY A 75 15.15 -4.15 -3.03
N TYR A 76 16.47 -4.25 -3.21
CA TYR A 76 17.24 -5.47 -2.95
C TYR A 76 18.39 -5.25 -1.98
N VAL A 77 18.75 -6.31 -1.25
CA VAL A 77 19.93 -6.31 -0.39
C VAL A 77 21.18 -6.29 -1.28
N THR A 78 22.07 -5.29 -1.05
CA THR A 78 23.38 -5.24 -1.70
C THR A 78 24.18 -6.49 -1.36
N LYS A 79 24.82 -7.09 -2.34
CA LYS A 79 25.53 -8.35 -2.23
C LYS A 79 26.95 -8.28 -2.78
N ASP A 80 27.93 -8.69 -1.96
CA ASP A 80 29.28 -8.91 -2.42
C ASP A 80 29.45 -10.37 -2.88
N VAL A 81 30.00 -10.56 -4.05
CA VAL A 81 30.15 -11.86 -4.69
C VAL A 81 31.61 -12.08 -5.06
N PRO A 82 32.27 -13.11 -4.49
CA PRO A 82 33.63 -13.46 -4.88
C PRO A 82 33.67 -14.00 -6.33
N VAL A 83 34.61 -13.54 -7.11
CA VAL A 83 34.85 -13.98 -8.49
C VAL A 83 35.99 -14.99 -8.50
N THR A 84 35.65 -16.26 -8.40
CA THR A 84 36.66 -17.35 -8.39
C THR A 84 37.10 -17.77 -9.80
N ASN A 85 36.27 -17.53 -10.80
CA ASN A 85 36.59 -17.78 -12.22
C ASN A 85 35.94 -16.70 -13.09
N PRO A 86 36.70 -15.67 -13.52
CA PRO A 86 36.17 -14.58 -14.34
C PRO A 86 35.62 -15.03 -15.71
N ALA A 87 36.09 -16.16 -16.26
CA ALA A 87 35.61 -16.66 -17.54
C ALA A 87 34.29 -17.41 -17.49
N ALA A 88 33.83 -17.80 -16.28
CA ALA A 88 32.53 -18.46 -16.09
C ALA A 88 31.41 -17.44 -15.89
N ALA A 89 30.26 -17.68 -16.52
CA ALA A 89 29.08 -16.85 -16.28
C ALA A 89 28.58 -17.03 -14.84
N ILE A 90 28.43 -15.94 -14.11
CA ILE A 90 28.00 -15.93 -12.70
C ILE A 90 26.50 -15.61 -12.63
N ARG A 91 25.71 -16.46 -11.96
CA ARG A 91 24.34 -16.17 -11.66
C ARG A 91 24.18 -15.66 -10.21
N ILE A 92 23.77 -14.41 -10.06
CA ILE A 92 23.67 -13.71 -8.80
C ILE A 92 22.20 -13.59 -8.43
N ARG A 93 21.85 -13.94 -7.20
CA ARG A 93 20.52 -13.82 -6.66
C ARG A 93 20.52 -12.73 -5.60
N LEU A 94 19.67 -11.71 -5.80
CA LEU A 94 19.43 -10.67 -4.81
C LEU A 94 18.14 -10.99 -4.06
N SER A 95 18.18 -10.92 -2.75
CA SER A 95 16.99 -10.98 -1.91
C SER A 95 16.36 -9.59 -1.86
N VAL A 96 15.03 -9.52 -1.93
CA VAL A 96 14.30 -8.26 -1.71
C VAL A 96 14.73 -7.69 -0.38
N ALA A 97 15.22 -6.47 -0.38
CA ALA A 97 15.50 -5.77 0.86
C ALA A 97 14.17 -5.50 1.55
N PRO A 98 14.01 -5.85 2.83
CA PRO A 98 12.98 -5.21 3.62
C PRO A 98 13.27 -3.71 3.50
N VAL A 99 12.26 -2.92 3.14
CA VAL A 99 12.38 -1.53 2.65
C VAL A 99 13.51 -0.78 3.34
N LYS A 100 14.62 -0.60 2.63
CA LYS A 100 15.51 0.51 2.92
C LYS A 100 14.80 1.73 2.34
N LEU A 101 14.18 2.51 3.21
CA LEU A 101 13.71 3.85 2.83
C LEU A 101 14.88 4.56 2.18
N ALA A 102 14.69 5.01 0.95
CA ALA A 102 15.68 5.78 0.22
C ALA A 102 16.10 6.97 1.12
N GLY A 103 17.39 7.07 1.41
CA GLY A 103 17.94 8.13 2.24
C GLY A 103 18.40 7.73 3.64
N VAL A 104 17.92 6.63 4.22
CA VAL A 104 18.40 6.17 5.52
C VAL A 104 19.17 4.86 5.32
N GLN A 105 20.48 4.94 5.20
CA GLN A 105 21.33 3.79 5.52
C GLN A 105 21.31 3.64 7.05
N VAL A 106 20.27 3.01 7.59
CA VAL A 106 20.34 2.50 8.95
C VAL A 106 21.38 1.40 8.94
N VAL A 107 22.34 1.51 9.81
CA VAL A 107 23.30 0.43 10.06
C VAL A 107 22.51 -0.84 10.31
N ALA A 108 22.84 -1.85 9.51
CA ALA A 108 22.33 -3.19 9.55
C ALA A 108 20.82 -3.39 9.31
N ASN A 109 20.58 -4.26 8.43
CA ASN A 109 19.49 -5.20 8.19
C ASN A 109 18.52 -5.47 9.38
N SER A 110 18.00 -4.41 10.03
CA SER A 110 16.85 -4.60 10.89
C SER A 110 15.62 -4.33 10.07
N PRO A 111 15.02 -5.37 9.44
CA PRO A 111 13.68 -5.21 8.92
C PRO A 111 12.83 -4.80 10.10
N SER A 112 12.01 -3.76 9.91
CA SER A 112 10.94 -3.54 10.88
C SER A 112 10.19 -4.86 11.00
N PRO A 113 10.10 -5.47 12.18
CA PRO A 113 9.25 -6.63 12.38
C PRO A 113 7.88 -6.29 11.80
N SER A 114 7.10 -7.25 11.33
CA SER A 114 5.77 -7.02 10.75
C SER A 114 5.72 -6.39 9.36
N THR A 115 6.81 -6.30 8.63
CA THR A 115 6.81 -5.75 7.27
C THR A 115 6.61 -6.82 6.21
N ALA A 116 5.71 -6.57 5.27
CA ALA A 116 5.55 -7.35 4.05
C ALA A 116 5.75 -6.46 2.83
N VAL A 117 6.41 -6.98 1.80
CA VAL A 117 6.68 -6.26 0.55
C VAL A 117 6.10 -7.04 -0.62
N LEU A 118 5.23 -6.39 -1.39
CA LEU A 118 4.81 -6.84 -2.71
C LEU A 118 5.69 -6.15 -3.75
N THR A 119 6.38 -6.95 -4.53
CA THR A 119 7.18 -6.48 -5.67
C THR A 119 6.29 -6.25 -6.90
N GLN A 120 6.82 -5.61 -7.94
CA GLN A 120 6.10 -5.46 -9.21
C GLN A 120 5.65 -6.83 -9.76
N HIS A 121 6.48 -7.87 -9.63
CA HIS A 121 6.10 -9.22 -10.03
C HIS A 121 4.85 -9.74 -9.28
N ASP A 122 4.72 -9.42 -7.98
CA ASP A 122 3.56 -9.82 -7.18
C ASP A 122 2.31 -9.02 -7.58
N LEU A 123 2.48 -7.75 -7.96
CA LEU A 123 1.40 -6.89 -8.48
C LEU A 123 0.95 -7.33 -9.88
N ASP A 124 1.86 -7.81 -10.70
CA ASP A 124 1.60 -8.24 -12.09
C ASP A 124 0.89 -9.61 -12.19
N ARG A 125 0.73 -10.35 -11.09
CA ARG A 125 0.01 -11.65 -11.09
C ARG A 125 -1.45 -11.54 -11.49
N SER A 126 -2.09 -10.43 -11.17
CA SER A 126 -3.50 -10.14 -11.48
C SER A 126 -3.63 -9.24 -12.72
N SER A 127 -4.85 -8.75 -12.97
CA SER A 127 -5.13 -7.79 -14.03
C SER A 127 -4.43 -6.44 -13.87
N GLY A 128 -3.93 -6.12 -12.67
CA GLY A 128 -3.34 -4.81 -12.35
C GLY A 128 -4.35 -3.67 -12.22
N LEU A 129 -5.64 -3.97 -12.25
CA LEU A 129 -6.71 -2.96 -12.21
C LEU A 129 -7.09 -2.54 -10.79
N SER A 130 -6.85 -3.40 -9.82
CA SER A 130 -7.15 -3.16 -8.41
C SER A 130 -5.98 -3.63 -7.53
N LEU A 131 -5.70 -2.87 -6.50
CA LEU A 131 -4.73 -3.27 -5.47
C LEU A 131 -5.24 -4.44 -4.63
N GLN A 132 -6.57 -4.61 -4.52
CA GLN A 132 -7.22 -5.58 -3.64
C GLN A 132 -6.72 -7.02 -3.87
N SER A 133 -6.63 -7.47 -5.13
CA SER A 133 -6.20 -8.83 -5.45
C SER A 133 -4.76 -9.13 -5.04
N SER A 134 -3.88 -8.13 -5.09
CA SER A 134 -2.49 -8.28 -4.71
C SER A 134 -2.27 -8.08 -3.21
N ILE A 135 -2.84 -7.03 -2.61
CA ILE A 135 -2.60 -6.71 -1.19
C ILE A 135 -3.22 -7.75 -0.24
N ASN A 136 -4.34 -8.38 -0.65
CA ASN A 136 -5.00 -9.44 0.12
C ASN A 136 -4.17 -10.74 0.16
N THR A 137 -3.10 -10.88 -0.63
CA THR A 137 -2.15 -11.98 -0.48
C THR A 137 -1.21 -11.81 0.70
N VAL A 138 -1.11 -10.60 1.26
CA VAL A 138 -0.32 -10.31 2.46
C VAL A 138 -1.07 -10.84 3.69
N PRO A 139 -0.46 -11.73 4.50
CA PRO A 139 -1.16 -12.25 5.68
C PRO A 139 -1.50 -11.13 6.68
N GLY A 140 -2.72 -11.17 7.22
CA GLY A 140 -3.23 -10.16 8.15
C GLY A 140 -3.74 -8.87 7.50
N VAL A 141 -3.81 -8.81 6.17
CA VAL A 141 -4.34 -7.68 5.39
C VAL A 141 -5.61 -8.09 4.67
N PHE A 142 -6.67 -7.31 4.83
CA PHE A 142 -7.94 -7.52 4.14
C PHE A 142 -8.49 -6.21 3.60
N MET A 143 -8.43 -6.03 2.28
CA MET A 143 -8.93 -4.86 1.58
C MET A 143 -10.30 -5.17 0.95
N GLN A 144 -11.24 -4.27 1.11
CA GLN A 144 -12.58 -4.29 0.53
C GLN A 144 -12.80 -3.01 -0.28
N THR A 145 -13.68 -3.06 -1.30
CA THR A 145 -14.03 -1.91 -2.14
C THR A 145 -15.53 -1.77 -2.28
N ARG A 146 -16.06 -0.54 -2.17
CA ARG A 146 -17.51 -0.26 -2.32
C ARG A 146 -17.97 -0.26 -3.75
N THR A 147 -17.10 0.16 -4.64
CA THR A 147 -17.32 0.13 -6.10
C THR A 147 -16.21 -0.71 -6.72
N PRO A 148 -16.31 -1.11 -7.99
CA PRO A 148 -15.25 -1.87 -8.65
C PRO A 148 -13.86 -1.21 -8.56
N TRP A 149 -13.83 0.13 -8.45
CA TRP A 149 -12.57 0.90 -8.47
C TRP A 149 -12.42 1.92 -7.33
N GLY A 150 -13.34 1.96 -6.39
CA GLY A 150 -13.33 2.98 -5.36
C GLY A 150 -13.93 2.52 -4.03
N GLY A 151 -13.88 3.41 -3.05
CA GLY A 151 -14.33 3.14 -1.69
C GLY A 151 -13.48 2.10 -0.98
N ALA A 152 -12.17 2.12 -1.22
CA ALA A 152 -11.22 1.16 -0.69
C ALA A 152 -11.03 1.29 0.83
N ARG A 153 -11.11 0.17 1.55
CA ARG A 153 -10.81 0.06 2.98
C ARG A 153 -9.88 -1.09 3.25
N ILE A 154 -8.85 -0.86 4.06
CA ILE A 154 -7.90 -1.89 4.47
C ILE A 154 -8.10 -2.18 5.96
N THR A 155 -8.27 -3.45 6.29
CA THR A 155 -8.23 -3.98 7.65
C THR A 155 -6.87 -4.61 7.88
N LEU A 156 -6.17 -4.21 8.93
CA LEU A 156 -4.85 -4.72 9.26
C LEU A 156 -4.92 -5.43 10.61
N ARG A 157 -4.61 -6.74 10.67
CA ARG A 157 -4.65 -7.56 11.89
C ARG A 157 -5.97 -7.45 12.67
N GLY A 158 -7.08 -7.33 11.92
CA GLY A 158 -8.41 -7.19 12.50
C GLY A 158 -8.71 -5.79 13.06
N TYR A 159 -7.79 -4.84 12.94
CA TYR A 159 -8.06 -3.46 13.26
C TYR A 159 -8.66 -2.73 12.06
N TYR A 160 -9.79 -2.13 12.26
CA TYR A 160 -10.37 -1.11 11.39
C TYR A 160 -11.05 -0.06 12.28
N PRO A 161 -10.96 1.22 11.97
CA PRO A 161 -11.74 2.21 12.69
C PRO A 161 -13.21 2.10 12.31
N SER A 162 -14.06 2.37 13.29
CA SER A 162 -15.49 2.50 13.04
C SER A 162 -15.77 3.80 12.31
N THR A 163 -16.53 3.73 11.24
CA THR A 163 -17.02 4.91 10.53
C THR A 163 -18.49 4.77 10.29
N SER A 164 -19.20 5.87 10.48
CA SER A 164 -20.56 6.02 9.96
C SER A 164 -20.54 5.77 8.45
N GLY A 165 -21.28 4.77 8.00
CA GLY A 165 -21.09 4.09 6.72
C GLY A 165 -21.22 4.90 5.43
N ASN A 166 -21.63 6.16 5.44
CA ASN A 166 -22.08 6.86 4.24
C ASN A 166 -21.24 8.06 3.78
N SER A 167 -20.18 8.43 4.50
CA SER A 167 -19.34 9.54 4.02
C SER A 167 -18.46 9.10 2.85
N PRO A 168 -18.47 9.81 1.72
CA PRO A 168 -17.58 9.54 0.58
C PRO A 168 -16.10 9.70 0.94
N ASN A 169 -15.80 10.41 2.02
CA ASN A 169 -14.46 10.67 2.53
C ASN A 169 -14.04 9.70 3.64
N SER A 170 -14.86 8.73 4.00
CA SER A 170 -14.56 7.75 5.05
C SER A 170 -13.81 6.50 4.53
N ASN A 171 -13.11 6.65 3.42
CA ASN A 171 -12.37 5.57 2.79
C ASN A 171 -11.06 5.34 3.51
N GLY A 172 -10.80 4.45 4.27
CA GLY A 172 -9.52 4.08 4.86
C GLY A 172 -9.14 4.92 6.08
N LEU A 173 -9.18 4.33 7.23
CA LEU A 173 -8.99 4.97 8.51
C LEU A 173 -8.12 4.09 9.40
N GLY A 174 -7.33 4.72 10.30
CA GLY A 174 -6.53 4.04 11.30
C GLY A 174 -5.30 3.34 10.76
N TYR A 175 -4.87 3.73 9.58
CA TYR A 175 -3.58 3.39 9.00
C TYR A 175 -3.07 4.56 8.15
N GLN A 176 -1.76 4.71 8.07
CA GLN A 176 -1.12 5.72 7.24
C GLN A 176 -0.80 5.19 5.85
N VAL A 177 -0.95 6.01 4.83
CA VAL A 177 -0.51 5.70 3.47
C VAL A 177 0.41 6.78 2.95
N PHE A 178 1.51 6.36 2.34
CA PHE A 178 2.45 7.25 1.65
C PHE A 178 2.62 6.80 0.20
N LEU A 179 2.66 7.74 -0.72
CA LEU A 179 2.99 7.53 -2.12
C LEU A 179 4.26 8.29 -2.46
N ASN A 180 5.36 7.60 -2.78
CA ASN A 180 6.66 8.22 -3.03
C ASN A 180 7.04 9.29 -1.97
N HIS A 181 6.88 8.95 -0.68
CA HIS A 181 7.10 9.83 0.50
C HIS A 181 6.02 10.91 0.74
N ILE A 182 5.05 11.07 -0.15
CA ILE A 182 3.93 12.01 0.01
C ILE A 182 2.87 11.34 0.90
N PRO A 183 2.47 11.94 2.04
CA PRO A 183 1.34 11.45 2.82
C PRO A 183 0.03 11.53 2.01
N ILE A 184 -0.63 10.39 1.84
CA ILE A 184 -1.97 10.30 1.24
C ILE A 184 -3.05 10.33 2.33
N THR A 185 -2.74 9.84 3.54
CA THR A 185 -3.57 10.08 4.71
C THR A 185 -3.45 11.55 5.10
N ASP A 186 -4.56 12.24 5.16
CA ASP A 186 -4.63 13.67 5.42
C ASP A 186 -4.66 14.03 6.92
N ALA A 187 -4.66 15.32 7.25
CA ALA A 187 -4.67 15.76 8.65
C ALA A 187 -5.96 15.44 9.40
N THR A 188 -7.06 15.08 8.71
CA THR A 188 -8.30 14.61 9.33
C THR A 188 -8.23 13.12 9.71
N GLY A 189 -7.15 12.42 9.33
CA GLY A 189 -6.95 10.98 9.48
C GLY A 189 -7.57 10.14 8.36
N ALA A 190 -8.15 10.75 7.34
CA ALA A 190 -8.77 10.05 6.23
C ALA A 190 -7.75 9.69 5.15
N THR A 191 -7.90 8.49 4.58
CA THR A 191 -7.09 7.99 3.46
C THR A 191 -7.96 7.73 2.26
N VAL A 192 -7.65 8.33 1.11
CA VAL A 192 -8.34 8.09 -0.16
C VAL A 192 -7.36 7.40 -1.11
N LEU A 193 -7.60 6.11 -1.36
CA LEU A 193 -6.79 5.28 -2.26
C LEU A 193 -7.28 5.32 -3.71
N ASP A 194 -8.50 5.79 -3.94
CA ASP A 194 -9.20 5.74 -5.23
C ASP A 194 -8.55 6.64 -6.29
N ASP A 195 -7.78 7.64 -5.84
CA ASP A 195 -7.14 8.64 -6.70
C ASP A 195 -5.76 8.17 -7.23
N ILE A 196 -5.35 6.94 -6.88
CA ILE A 196 -4.06 6.36 -7.26
C ILE A 196 -4.23 5.37 -8.41
N ASP A 197 -3.41 5.51 -9.46
CA ASP A 197 -3.31 4.52 -10.52
C ASP A 197 -2.39 3.36 -10.10
N TYR A 198 -2.98 2.26 -9.67
CA TYR A 198 -2.25 1.08 -9.18
C TYR A 198 -1.38 0.41 -10.25
N SER A 199 -1.71 0.54 -11.54
CA SER A 199 -0.90 -0.03 -12.62
C SER A 199 0.48 0.61 -12.78
N THR A 200 0.69 1.76 -12.14
CA THR A 200 1.97 2.47 -12.16
C THR A 200 2.85 2.17 -10.94
N LEU A 201 2.40 1.29 -10.04
CA LEU A 201 3.17 0.92 -8.84
C LEU A 201 4.26 -0.10 -9.18
N GLY A 202 5.44 0.11 -8.65
CA GLY A 202 6.56 -0.82 -8.67
C GLY A 202 6.64 -1.70 -7.42
N SER A 203 6.17 -1.18 -6.27
CA SER A 203 6.11 -1.95 -5.02
C SER A 203 5.08 -1.40 -4.05
N VAL A 204 4.59 -2.28 -3.18
CA VAL A 204 3.75 -1.95 -2.03
C VAL A 204 4.35 -2.57 -0.78
N THR A 205 4.60 -1.74 0.22
CA THR A 205 5.09 -2.22 1.52
C THR A 205 4.02 -2.01 2.56
N VAL A 206 3.72 -3.06 3.32
CA VAL A 206 2.77 -3.02 4.43
C VAL A 206 3.50 -3.26 5.73
N ILE A 207 3.50 -2.27 6.62
CA ILE A 207 3.98 -2.35 8.01
C ILE A 207 2.73 -2.53 8.86
N LYS A 208 2.58 -3.69 9.51
CA LYS A 208 1.35 -4.06 10.21
C LYS A 208 1.41 -3.71 11.69
N GLY A 209 0.35 -3.09 12.20
CA GLY A 209 0.28 -2.58 13.58
C GLY A 209 1.17 -1.34 13.77
N PRO A 210 1.28 -0.80 14.99
CA PRO A 210 2.12 0.35 15.31
C PRO A 210 3.60 -0.03 15.35
N ALA A 211 4.08 -0.69 14.28
CA ALA A 211 5.39 -1.33 14.25
C ALA A 211 6.51 -0.40 13.76
N SER A 212 6.24 0.89 13.57
CA SER A 212 7.24 1.89 13.22
C SER A 212 6.91 3.24 13.80
N SER A 213 7.81 3.79 14.60
CA SER A 213 7.70 5.15 15.11
C SER A 213 7.83 6.23 14.03
N LEU A 214 8.36 5.87 12.86
CA LEU A 214 8.64 6.82 11.78
C LEU A 214 7.39 7.31 11.02
N TYR A 215 6.22 6.70 11.22
CA TYR A 215 5.00 6.96 10.44
C TYR A 215 3.77 7.24 11.30
N ASN A 216 3.92 8.07 12.33
CA ASN A 216 2.85 8.50 13.23
C ASN A 216 2.19 7.37 14.05
N SER A 217 2.75 6.16 14.08
CA SER A 217 2.36 5.01 14.92
C SER A 217 0.86 4.67 14.95
N ASP A 218 0.13 4.85 13.83
CA ASP A 218 -1.27 4.44 13.75
C ASP A 218 -1.47 2.96 14.13
N ILE A 219 -2.56 2.66 14.82
CA ILE A 219 -2.85 1.32 15.37
C ILE A 219 -2.87 0.23 14.29
N GLY A 220 -3.44 0.51 13.12
CA GLY A 220 -3.47 -0.45 12.01
C GLY A 220 -2.12 -0.62 11.34
N GLY A 221 -1.32 0.44 11.25
CA GLY A 221 -0.01 0.43 10.63
C GLY A 221 0.16 1.38 9.45
N THR A 222 1.06 1.03 8.51
CA THR A 222 1.44 1.92 7.40
C THR A 222 1.52 1.15 6.09
N VAL A 223 1.03 1.76 5.02
CA VAL A 223 1.17 1.27 3.64
C VAL A 223 2.01 2.26 2.83
N LEU A 224 3.13 1.79 2.29
CA LEU A 224 4.02 2.57 1.45
C LEU A 224 3.85 2.13 0.01
N LEU A 225 3.45 3.05 -0.84
CA LEU A 225 3.27 2.86 -2.28
C LEU A 225 4.45 3.52 -2.99
N THR A 226 5.14 2.75 -3.82
CA THR A 226 6.25 3.27 -4.62
C THR A 226 5.96 3.02 -6.09
N THR A 227 6.05 4.06 -6.92
CA THR A 227 5.83 3.94 -8.37
C THR A 227 6.99 3.23 -9.05
N ALA A 228 6.69 2.52 -10.14
CA ALA A 228 7.71 1.91 -10.99
C ALA A 228 8.62 3.00 -11.57
N ARG A 229 9.90 2.67 -11.70
CA ARG A 229 10.91 3.55 -12.31
C ARG A 229 11.31 3.03 -13.69
N PRO A 230 11.69 3.93 -14.62
CA PRO A 230 12.25 3.52 -15.89
C PRO A 230 13.52 2.67 -15.71
N SER A 231 13.76 1.79 -16.66
CA SER A 231 15.04 1.05 -16.72
C SER A 231 16.20 2.04 -16.94
N PRO A 232 17.33 1.88 -16.25
CA PRO A 232 18.47 2.78 -16.40
C PRO A 232 19.02 2.81 -17.84
N ASN A 233 19.34 4.02 -18.31
CA ASN A 233 19.86 4.29 -19.65
C ASN A 233 18.94 3.80 -20.79
N GLU A 234 17.64 3.75 -20.54
CA GLU A 234 16.61 3.35 -21.48
C GLU A 234 15.64 4.50 -21.72
N THR A 235 15.25 4.71 -22.96
CA THR A 235 14.12 5.55 -23.33
C THR A 235 13.08 4.70 -24.03
N SER A 236 11.81 4.84 -23.64
CA SER A 236 10.76 3.99 -24.18
C SER A 236 9.41 4.70 -24.28
N VAL A 237 8.60 4.23 -25.20
CA VAL A 237 7.18 4.57 -25.35
C VAL A 237 6.39 3.27 -25.29
N GLY A 238 5.37 3.22 -24.43
CA GLY A 238 4.54 2.05 -24.22
C GLY A 238 3.05 2.34 -24.43
N GLN A 239 2.35 1.33 -24.94
CA GLN A 239 0.90 1.30 -25.00
C GLN A 239 0.41 -0.02 -24.45
N GLN A 240 -0.49 0.05 -23.47
CA GLN A 240 -1.18 -1.11 -22.90
C GLN A 240 -2.67 -0.99 -23.13
N VAL A 241 -3.32 -2.09 -23.47
CA VAL A 241 -4.77 -2.21 -23.57
C VAL A 241 -5.21 -3.44 -22.79
N VAL A 242 -6.09 -3.26 -21.82
CA VAL A 242 -6.78 -4.34 -21.11
C VAL A 242 -8.25 -4.28 -21.52
N SER A 243 -8.80 -5.42 -21.91
CA SER A 243 -10.22 -5.57 -22.25
C SER A 243 -10.77 -6.81 -21.56
N GLY A 244 -11.99 -6.75 -21.05
CA GLY A 244 -12.56 -7.86 -20.30
C GLY A 244 -14.08 -7.90 -20.28
N THR A 245 -14.62 -8.76 -19.44
CA THR A 245 -16.06 -8.90 -19.20
C THR A 245 -16.67 -7.62 -18.68
N ASP A 246 -18.00 -7.50 -18.79
CA ASP A 246 -18.80 -6.40 -18.28
C ASP A 246 -18.35 -5.02 -18.80
N GLY A 247 -17.93 -4.96 -20.08
CA GLY A 247 -17.54 -3.71 -20.73
C GLY A 247 -16.21 -3.12 -20.25
N LEU A 248 -15.37 -3.92 -19.57
CA LEU A 248 -14.05 -3.45 -19.14
C LEU A 248 -13.18 -3.10 -20.33
N VAL A 249 -12.74 -1.85 -20.40
CA VAL A 249 -11.67 -1.39 -21.29
C VAL A 249 -10.77 -0.44 -20.51
N ARG A 250 -9.46 -0.70 -20.56
CA ARG A 250 -8.45 0.20 -20.05
C ARG A 250 -7.35 0.38 -21.07
N THR A 251 -6.97 1.62 -21.29
CA THR A 251 -5.78 1.98 -22.06
C THR A 251 -4.79 2.72 -21.16
N ASN A 252 -3.50 2.46 -21.33
CA ASN A 252 -2.45 3.19 -20.66
C ASN A 252 -1.32 3.48 -21.65
N THR A 253 -0.99 4.76 -21.82
CA THR A 253 0.11 5.26 -22.63
C THR A 253 1.22 5.73 -21.71
N SER A 254 2.44 5.26 -21.93
CA SER A 254 3.60 5.62 -21.12
C SER A 254 4.74 6.17 -21.97
N PHE A 255 5.44 7.15 -21.43
CA PHE A 255 6.76 7.58 -21.87
C PHE A 255 7.70 7.50 -20.68
N GLU A 256 8.82 6.83 -20.86
CA GLU A 256 9.80 6.62 -19.80
C GLU A 256 11.20 6.89 -20.36
N THR A 257 12.01 7.59 -19.59
CA THR A 257 13.43 7.79 -19.93
C THR A 257 14.25 7.85 -18.66
N ALA A 258 15.43 7.25 -18.70
CA ALA A 258 16.40 7.33 -17.61
C ALA A 258 17.80 7.53 -18.20
N THR A 259 18.57 8.38 -17.52
CA THR A 259 19.97 8.69 -17.80
C THR A 259 20.78 8.60 -16.52
N ASP A 260 22.10 8.77 -16.60
CA ASP A 260 22.95 8.82 -15.39
C ASP A 260 22.58 9.97 -14.45
N ASN A 261 21.93 11.03 -14.95
CA ASN A 261 21.59 12.23 -14.19
C ASN A 261 20.14 12.27 -13.68
N GLY A 262 19.31 11.31 -14.05
CA GLY A 262 17.93 11.24 -13.57
C GLY A 262 17.00 10.47 -14.50
N ASP A 263 15.75 10.38 -14.07
CA ASP A 263 14.70 9.68 -14.80
C ASP A 263 13.42 10.52 -14.90
N LEU A 264 12.59 10.17 -15.86
CA LEU A 264 11.24 10.74 -16.04
C LEU A 264 10.29 9.65 -16.53
N SER A 265 9.13 9.57 -15.89
CA SER A 265 8.03 8.70 -16.30
C SER A 265 6.75 9.51 -16.42
N LEU A 266 6.12 9.47 -17.60
CA LEU A 266 4.83 10.07 -17.88
C LEU A 266 3.85 8.96 -18.22
N ASN A 267 2.66 8.97 -17.62
CA ASN A 267 1.60 8.00 -17.87
C ASN A 267 0.26 8.70 -18.04
N TYR A 268 -0.53 8.23 -18.99
CA TYR A 268 -1.93 8.57 -19.14
C TYR A 268 -2.75 7.27 -19.26
N GLY A 269 -3.72 7.10 -18.37
CA GLY A 269 -4.63 5.97 -18.33
C GLY A 269 -6.07 6.41 -18.49
N HIS A 270 -6.82 5.70 -19.33
CA HIS A 270 -8.26 5.81 -19.46
C HIS A 270 -8.91 4.46 -19.22
N GLN A 271 -9.97 4.41 -18.41
CA GLN A 271 -10.64 3.18 -18.01
C GLN A 271 -12.14 3.35 -18.00
N THR A 272 -12.85 2.38 -18.56
CA THR A 272 -14.32 2.24 -18.51
C THR A 272 -14.72 0.85 -18.08
N TYR A 273 -15.88 0.75 -17.44
CA TYR A 273 -16.47 -0.49 -16.98
C TYR A 273 -17.99 -0.33 -16.89
N ASP A 274 -18.75 -1.16 -17.59
CA ASP A 274 -20.21 -1.09 -17.58
C ASP A 274 -20.82 -1.81 -16.38
N SER A 275 -20.04 -2.74 -15.77
CA SER A 275 -20.39 -3.51 -14.60
C SER A 275 -21.42 -4.64 -14.82
N PHE A 276 -21.46 -5.57 -13.86
CA PHE A 276 -22.29 -6.78 -13.91
C PHE A 276 -23.74 -6.57 -13.40
N ARG A 277 -24.01 -5.42 -12.79
CA ARG A 277 -25.36 -5.07 -12.30
C ARG A 277 -25.74 -3.64 -12.70
N PRO A 278 -27.05 -3.31 -12.77
CA PRO A 278 -27.49 -1.97 -13.13
C PRO A 278 -26.89 -0.89 -12.24
N HIS A 279 -26.61 0.27 -12.81
CA HIS A 279 -26.17 1.45 -12.10
C HIS A 279 -24.91 1.24 -11.22
N SER A 280 -23.92 0.55 -11.77
CA SER A 280 -22.62 0.34 -11.13
C SER A 280 -21.45 0.50 -12.10
N GLY A 281 -21.67 1.18 -13.20
CA GLY A 281 -20.64 1.52 -14.19
C GLY A 281 -19.65 2.56 -13.67
N SER A 282 -18.47 2.61 -14.28
CA SER A 282 -17.44 3.58 -13.90
C SER A 282 -16.60 4.04 -15.08
N ARG A 283 -16.06 5.24 -14.95
CA ARG A 283 -15.08 5.81 -15.88
C ARG A 283 -14.03 6.60 -15.11
N LYS A 284 -12.75 6.38 -15.43
CA LYS A 284 -11.62 7.08 -14.82
C LYS A 284 -10.59 7.49 -15.85
N ASP A 285 -10.05 8.69 -15.67
CA ASP A 285 -8.90 9.22 -16.39
C ASP A 285 -7.79 9.53 -15.39
N TYR A 286 -6.59 9.04 -15.65
CA TYR A 286 -5.40 9.25 -14.83
C TYR A 286 -4.29 9.88 -15.65
N PHE A 287 -3.66 10.89 -15.11
CA PHE A 287 -2.39 11.41 -15.60
C PHE A 287 -1.37 11.38 -14.48
N ARG A 288 -0.15 10.96 -14.76
CA ARG A 288 0.97 10.95 -13.80
C ARG A 288 2.26 11.40 -14.50
N ALA A 289 3.00 12.26 -13.78
CA ALA A 289 4.40 12.57 -14.08
C ALA A 289 5.22 12.33 -12.82
N ALA A 290 6.29 11.58 -12.91
CA ALA A 290 7.22 11.34 -11.81
C ALA A 290 8.64 11.22 -12.35
N GLY A 291 9.63 11.69 -11.57
CA GLY A 291 11.02 11.56 -11.94
C GLY A 291 11.98 12.05 -10.88
N ASP A 292 13.21 11.62 -10.99
CA ASP A 292 14.33 11.99 -10.14
C ASP A 292 15.37 12.76 -10.95
N MET A 293 16.01 13.73 -10.33
CA MET A 293 17.12 14.50 -10.91
C MET A 293 18.28 14.57 -9.91
N ALA A 294 19.45 14.08 -10.31
CA ALA A 294 20.68 14.27 -9.56
C ALA A 294 21.15 15.72 -9.73
N VAL A 295 20.95 16.56 -8.70
CA VAL A 295 21.42 17.94 -8.68
C VAL A 295 22.92 18.00 -8.48
N SER A 296 23.45 17.07 -7.70
CA SER A 296 24.89 16.86 -7.47
C SER A 296 25.17 15.39 -7.13
N THR A 297 26.42 15.05 -6.87
CA THR A 297 26.80 13.72 -6.40
C THR A 297 26.24 13.36 -5.01
N THR A 298 25.77 14.35 -4.27
CA THR A 298 25.24 14.21 -2.92
C THR A 298 23.77 14.61 -2.76
N GLN A 299 23.15 15.13 -3.84
CA GLN A 299 21.77 15.65 -3.77
C GLN A 299 20.93 15.13 -4.94
N THR A 300 19.77 14.60 -4.62
CA THR A 300 18.75 14.17 -5.58
C THR A 300 17.43 14.85 -5.27
N LEU A 301 16.80 15.39 -6.30
CA LEU A 301 15.48 15.99 -6.25
C LEU A 301 14.49 15.06 -6.95
N SER A 302 13.44 14.64 -6.25
CA SER A 302 12.37 13.79 -6.76
C SER A 302 11.09 14.60 -6.86
N ALA A 303 10.39 14.52 -7.99
CA ALA A 303 9.12 15.18 -8.20
C ALA A 303 8.03 14.17 -8.57
N TYR A 304 6.83 14.39 -8.06
CA TYR A 304 5.64 13.62 -8.37
C TYR A 304 4.45 14.54 -8.58
N VAL A 305 3.70 14.33 -9.65
CA VAL A 305 2.43 15.00 -9.93
C VAL A 305 1.46 13.99 -10.52
N SER A 306 0.23 13.95 -10.03
CA SER A 306 -0.86 13.20 -10.66
C SER A 306 -2.14 13.99 -10.67
N TYR A 307 -2.97 13.71 -11.66
CA TYR A 307 -4.32 14.21 -11.81
C TYR A 307 -5.25 13.05 -12.11
N ASN A 308 -6.38 12.98 -11.41
CA ASN A 308 -7.40 11.96 -11.60
C ASN A 308 -8.77 12.63 -11.78
N ARG A 309 -9.55 12.08 -12.69
CA ARG A 309 -10.97 12.39 -12.85
C ARG A 309 -11.75 11.10 -12.95
N SER A 310 -12.74 10.91 -12.08
CA SER A 310 -13.55 9.71 -12.04
C SER A 310 -15.04 10.02 -11.94
N PHE A 311 -15.81 9.08 -12.46
CA PHE A 311 -17.25 8.99 -12.31
C PHE A 311 -17.62 7.53 -12.05
N GLU A 312 -18.32 7.26 -10.97
CA GLU A 312 -18.73 5.92 -10.58
C GLU A 312 -20.20 5.94 -10.17
N GLU A 313 -21.01 5.12 -10.79
CA GLU A 313 -22.39 4.88 -10.38
C GLU A 313 -22.41 4.06 -9.09
N LEU A 314 -23.37 4.33 -8.23
CA LEU A 314 -23.55 3.68 -6.94
C LEU A 314 -24.82 2.84 -6.97
N ALA A 315 -24.66 1.54 -7.10
CA ALA A 315 -25.76 0.59 -7.13
C ALA A 315 -26.35 0.30 -5.73
N GLY A 316 -25.64 0.71 -4.69
CA GLY A 316 -26.02 0.47 -3.29
C GLY A 316 -25.86 -0.99 -2.84
N GLU A 317 -26.11 -1.19 -1.55
CA GLU A 317 -26.12 -2.48 -0.88
C GLU A 317 -27.41 -3.25 -1.14
N ILE A 318 -27.33 -4.58 -1.03
CA ILE A 318 -28.48 -5.50 -1.14
C ILE A 318 -28.55 -6.45 0.05
N ASP A 319 -29.69 -7.08 0.23
CA ASP A 319 -29.93 -8.07 1.28
C ASP A 319 -29.29 -9.45 0.94
N SER A 320 -29.24 -10.33 1.91
CA SER A 320 -28.70 -11.68 1.78
C SER A 320 -29.47 -12.54 0.79
N THR A 321 -30.79 -12.36 0.64
CA THR A 321 -31.64 -13.17 -0.25
C THR A 321 -31.25 -12.98 -1.73
N PRO A 322 -31.26 -11.76 -2.30
CA PRO A 322 -30.82 -11.55 -3.66
C PRO A 322 -29.32 -11.84 -3.84
N PHE A 323 -28.50 -11.56 -2.81
CA PHE A 323 -27.08 -11.83 -2.86
C PHE A 323 -26.78 -13.33 -3.08
N TYR A 324 -27.31 -14.22 -2.24
CA TYR A 324 -27.11 -15.67 -2.39
C TYR A 324 -27.93 -16.26 -3.55
N GLY A 325 -29.02 -15.59 -3.94
CA GLY A 325 -29.77 -15.91 -5.16
C GLY A 325 -29.02 -15.52 -6.44
N ARG A 326 -27.89 -14.78 -6.33
CA ARG A 326 -27.09 -14.27 -7.48
C ARG A 326 -27.91 -13.39 -8.40
N VAL A 327 -28.82 -12.60 -7.83
CA VAL A 327 -29.63 -11.64 -8.58
C VAL A 327 -28.82 -10.36 -8.76
N PRO A 328 -28.55 -9.90 -9.99
CA PRO A 328 -27.77 -8.68 -10.24
C PRO A 328 -28.63 -7.42 -10.09
N GLU A 329 -29.27 -7.28 -8.94
CA GLU A 329 -30.11 -6.11 -8.66
C GLU A 329 -29.32 -5.00 -7.95
N SER A 330 -29.90 -3.81 -7.97
CA SER A 330 -29.39 -2.61 -7.31
C SER A 330 -30.44 -2.06 -6.36
N ASN A 331 -29.99 -1.35 -5.34
CA ASN A 331 -30.84 -0.74 -4.34
C ASN A 331 -31.77 0.30 -5.00
N ALA A 332 -33.06 0.18 -4.78
CA ALA A 332 -34.10 1.00 -5.45
C ALA A 332 -33.96 2.50 -5.11
N ALA A 333 -33.53 2.85 -3.88
CA ALA A 333 -33.36 4.24 -3.47
C ALA A 333 -32.16 4.89 -4.19
N TYR A 334 -31.06 4.13 -4.36
CA TYR A 334 -29.90 4.59 -5.13
C TYR A 334 -30.24 4.80 -6.62
N LEU A 335 -31.01 3.89 -7.20
CA LEU A 335 -31.50 4.02 -8.57
C LEU A 335 -32.39 5.25 -8.73
N ALA A 336 -33.37 5.43 -7.83
CA ALA A 336 -34.32 6.53 -7.87
C ALA A 336 -33.65 7.90 -7.80
N ASN A 337 -32.58 8.01 -7.00
CA ASN A 337 -31.82 9.26 -6.86
C ASN A 337 -30.64 9.36 -7.85
N ASN A 338 -30.51 8.45 -8.80
CA ASN A 338 -29.37 8.41 -9.73
C ASN A 338 -28.03 8.57 -9.00
N SER A 339 -27.85 7.77 -7.94
CA SER A 339 -26.73 7.89 -7.01
C SER A 339 -25.40 7.60 -7.69
N HIS A 340 -24.43 8.49 -7.57
CA HIS A 340 -23.11 8.35 -8.16
C HIS A 340 -22.08 9.16 -7.37
N ILE A 341 -20.80 8.94 -7.66
CA ILE A 341 -19.73 9.81 -7.17
C ILE A 341 -18.93 10.35 -8.35
N ARG A 342 -18.67 11.65 -8.33
CA ARG A 342 -17.74 12.33 -9.24
C ARG A 342 -16.57 12.83 -8.43
N VAL A 343 -15.37 12.58 -8.91
CA VAL A 343 -14.15 13.04 -8.26
C VAL A 343 -13.25 13.72 -9.28
N THR A 344 -12.66 14.82 -8.86
CA THR A 344 -11.49 15.42 -9.50
C THR A 344 -10.44 15.62 -8.41
N SER A 345 -9.25 15.10 -8.62
CA SER A 345 -8.18 15.21 -7.63
C SER A 345 -6.81 15.43 -8.27
N PHE A 346 -5.91 16.01 -7.50
CA PHE A 346 -4.50 16.07 -7.84
C PHE A 346 -3.64 15.78 -6.62
N ILE A 347 -2.48 15.17 -6.86
CA ILE A 347 -1.44 14.92 -5.86
C ILE A 347 -0.16 15.50 -6.42
N SER A 348 0.56 16.27 -5.60
CA SER A 348 1.86 16.81 -5.96
C SER A 348 2.84 16.72 -4.79
N GLY A 349 4.11 16.48 -5.08
CA GLY A 349 5.16 16.48 -4.07
C GLY A 349 6.53 16.65 -4.65
N LEU A 350 7.39 17.27 -3.86
CA LEU A 350 8.79 17.47 -4.14
C LEU A 350 9.59 16.96 -2.95
N THR A 351 10.51 16.04 -3.20
CA THR A 351 11.37 15.44 -2.18
C THR A 351 12.82 15.76 -2.50
N ASP A 352 13.52 16.40 -1.57
CA ASP A 352 14.95 16.63 -1.59
C ASP A 352 15.64 15.58 -0.72
N GLN A 353 16.59 14.86 -1.30
CA GLN A 353 17.45 13.89 -0.62
C GLN A 353 18.88 14.37 -0.66
N LEU A 354 19.42 14.72 0.51
CA LEU A 354 20.75 15.30 0.65
C LEU A 354 21.64 14.40 1.54
N ARG A 355 22.80 14.03 1.03
CA ARG A 355 23.85 13.36 1.80
C ARG A 355 24.80 14.41 2.38
N LEU A 356 24.91 14.45 3.70
CA LEU A 356 25.75 15.38 4.47
C LEU A 356 26.99 14.63 5.01
N GLY A 357 27.94 14.34 4.10
CA GLY A 357 29.10 13.51 4.39
C GLY A 357 28.75 12.02 4.46
N ASP A 358 29.57 11.24 5.19
CA ASP A 358 29.47 9.77 5.22
C ASP A 358 28.48 9.26 6.29
N HIS A 359 28.13 10.10 7.25
CA HIS A 359 27.37 9.68 8.44
C HIS A 359 25.97 10.28 8.51
N PHE A 360 25.69 11.34 7.80
CA PHE A 360 24.42 12.06 7.87
C PHE A 360 23.74 12.14 6.51
N ASN A 361 22.43 12.05 6.52
CA ASN A 361 21.58 12.37 5.38
C ASN A 361 20.35 13.11 5.83
N ASN A 362 19.73 13.84 4.91
CA ASN A 362 18.44 14.47 5.10
C ASN A 362 17.52 14.08 3.95
N GLN A 363 16.25 13.89 4.27
CA GLN A 363 15.17 13.79 3.30
C GLN A 363 14.06 14.72 3.72
N THR A 364 13.70 15.66 2.84
CA THR A 364 12.63 16.63 3.06
C THR A 364 11.63 16.54 1.92
N THR A 365 10.36 16.34 2.24
CA THR A 365 9.26 16.29 1.30
C THR A 365 8.30 17.43 1.60
N VAL A 366 7.95 18.21 0.58
CA VAL A 366 6.82 19.16 0.61
C VAL A 366 5.75 18.67 -0.35
N PHE A 367 4.47 18.79 0.02
CA PHE A 367 3.39 18.21 -0.75
C PHE A 367 2.10 19.02 -0.70
N GLY A 368 1.26 18.77 -1.70
CA GLY A 368 -0.09 19.29 -1.79
C GLY A 368 -1.02 18.28 -2.47
N VAL A 369 -2.17 18.02 -1.87
CA VAL A 369 -3.22 17.15 -2.37
C VAL A 369 -4.52 17.94 -2.40
N GLY A 370 -5.22 17.94 -3.51
CA GLY A 370 -6.53 18.58 -3.66
C GLY A 370 -7.54 17.59 -4.18
N ARG A 371 -8.76 17.63 -3.67
CA ARG A 371 -9.85 16.77 -4.06
C ARG A 371 -11.18 17.52 -4.04
N GLN A 372 -11.94 17.34 -5.10
CA GLN A 372 -13.35 17.75 -5.17
C GLN A 372 -14.19 16.52 -5.47
N SER A 373 -15.21 16.28 -4.68
CA SER A 373 -16.16 15.18 -4.89
C SER A 373 -17.58 15.67 -4.76
N GLY A 374 -18.45 15.17 -5.67
CA GLY A 374 -19.89 15.35 -5.61
C GLY A 374 -20.56 13.99 -5.59
N GLN A 375 -21.43 13.75 -4.60
CA GLN A 375 -22.08 12.46 -4.41
C GLN A 375 -23.55 12.63 -4.07
N PRO A 376 -24.47 12.56 -5.06
CA PRO A 376 -25.84 12.15 -4.78
C PRO A 376 -25.87 10.70 -4.30
N PHE A 377 -26.57 10.44 -3.20
CA PHE A 377 -26.74 9.11 -2.61
C PHE A 377 -28.23 8.82 -2.40
N ALA A 378 -28.61 7.68 -1.84
CA ALA A 378 -29.99 7.22 -1.72
C ALA A 378 -30.97 8.29 -1.17
N HIS A 379 -30.53 9.10 -0.21
CA HIS A 379 -31.38 10.06 0.50
C HIS A 379 -30.81 11.47 0.58
N GLY A 380 -30.17 11.94 -0.49
CA GLY A 380 -29.62 13.28 -0.52
C GLY A 380 -28.40 13.43 -1.41
N PHE A 381 -27.60 14.40 -1.09
CA PHE A 381 -26.30 14.61 -1.74
C PHE A 381 -25.28 15.21 -0.78
N THR A 382 -24.00 15.03 -1.11
CA THR A 382 -22.89 15.67 -0.41
C THR A 382 -21.85 16.10 -1.43
N ASP A 383 -21.48 17.37 -1.38
CA ASP A 383 -20.37 17.94 -2.15
C ASP A 383 -19.24 18.30 -1.18
N VAL A 384 -18.03 17.84 -1.46
CA VAL A 384 -16.86 18.09 -0.62
C VAL A 384 -15.73 18.65 -1.48
N THR A 385 -15.15 19.74 -1.01
CA THR A 385 -13.87 20.26 -1.52
C THR A 385 -12.84 20.20 -0.41
N GLN A 386 -11.72 19.56 -0.69
CA GLN A 386 -10.66 19.32 0.28
C GLN A 386 -9.29 19.68 -0.29
N TYR A 387 -8.46 20.32 0.54
CA TYR A 387 -7.05 20.56 0.28
C TYR A 387 -6.25 20.11 1.48
N ASN A 388 -5.20 19.33 1.25
CA ASN A 388 -4.24 18.90 2.25
C ASN A 388 -2.84 19.29 1.78
N PHE A 389 -2.06 19.95 2.60
CA PHE A 389 -0.69 20.36 2.29
C PHE A 389 0.19 20.28 3.52
N GLY A 390 1.48 20.13 3.31
CA GLY A 390 2.39 20.01 4.42
C GLY A 390 3.83 19.74 4.02
N ALA A 391 4.61 19.46 5.04
CA ALA A 391 6.01 19.10 4.91
C ALA A 391 6.39 18.02 5.91
N ARG A 392 7.34 17.17 5.50
CA ARG A 392 7.95 16.14 6.33
C ARG A 392 9.46 16.18 6.11
N THR A 393 10.23 16.27 7.18
CA THR A 393 11.69 16.18 7.13
C THR A 393 12.21 15.10 8.07
N GLN A 394 13.25 14.42 7.66
CA GLN A 394 13.95 13.43 8.47
C GLN A 394 15.45 13.49 8.26
N PHE A 395 16.20 13.34 9.34
CA PHE A 395 17.65 13.26 9.37
C PHE A 395 18.05 11.85 9.76
N GLY A 396 18.81 11.20 8.92
CA GLY A 396 19.41 9.90 9.18
C GLY A 396 20.84 10.05 9.67
N PHE A 397 21.23 9.18 10.58
CA PHE A 397 22.59 9.06 11.10
C PHE A 397 23.04 7.62 11.03
N THR A 398 24.32 7.41 10.67
CA THR A 398 24.99 6.11 10.75
C THR A 398 26.38 6.27 11.30
N GLY A 399 26.80 5.40 12.21
CA GLY A 399 28.11 5.50 12.83
C GLY A 399 28.44 4.28 13.71
N GLN A 400 29.46 4.43 14.54
CA GLN A 400 29.87 3.42 15.51
C GLN A 400 29.95 4.03 16.90
N LEU A 401 29.50 3.28 17.90
CA LEU A 401 29.63 3.61 19.30
C LEU A 401 30.70 2.69 19.89
N GLY A 402 31.89 3.25 20.16
CA GLY A 402 33.04 2.46 20.56
C GLY A 402 33.57 1.58 19.40
N ALA A 403 34.26 0.49 19.76
CA ALA A 403 34.96 -0.36 18.78
C ALA A 403 34.09 -1.46 18.13
N SER A 404 32.93 -1.75 18.69
CA SER A 404 32.17 -2.97 18.31
C SER A 404 30.69 -2.78 18.11
N THR A 405 30.12 -1.60 18.41
CA THR A 405 28.68 -1.38 18.32
C THR A 405 28.37 -0.41 17.19
N GLY A 406 27.69 -0.91 16.14
CA GLY A 406 27.14 -0.06 15.09
C GLY A 406 25.92 0.70 15.61
N VAL A 407 25.75 1.95 15.21
CA VAL A 407 24.57 2.75 15.52
C VAL A 407 24.00 3.39 14.27
N GLY A 408 22.70 3.32 14.13
CA GLY A 408 21.95 4.03 13.10
C GLY A 408 20.67 4.58 13.65
N GLY A 409 20.26 5.74 13.20
CA GLY A 409 19.05 6.35 13.72
C GLY A 409 18.45 7.37 12.79
N THR A 410 17.20 7.70 13.04
CA THR A 410 16.42 8.71 12.34
C THR A 410 15.75 9.61 13.36
N LEU A 411 15.79 10.91 13.12
CA LEU A 411 15.02 11.92 13.82
C LEU A 411 14.27 12.75 12.77
N GLY A 412 13.00 13.02 12.99
CA GLY A 412 12.23 13.81 12.02
C GLY A 412 11.02 14.49 12.61
N ALA A 413 10.40 15.30 11.75
CA ALA A 413 9.18 16.02 12.04
C ALA A 413 8.29 16.06 10.80
N SER A 414 6.98 16.10 11.02
CA SER A 414 5.99 16.36 9.98
C SER A 414 4.92 17.31 10.49
N VAL A 415 4.40 18.12 9.57
CA VAL A 415 3.22 18.95 9.76
C VAL A 415 2.39 18.92 8.51
N GLN A 416 1.09 18.75 8.67
CA GLN A 416 0.13 18.85 7.57
C GLN A 416 -1.14 19.53 8.04
N GLN A 417 -1.78 20.22 7.10
CA GLN A 417 -3.03 20.92 7.32
C GLN A 417 -4.03 20.53 6.22
N SER A 418 -5.24 20.19 6.64
CA SER A 418 -6.38 19.95 5.76
C SER A 418 -7.44 21.01 5.97
N ASN A 419 -8.01 21.48 4.86
CA ASN A 419 -9.19 22.34 4.87
C ASN A 419 -10.27 21.64 4.04
N LEU A 420 -11.45 21.48 4.63
CA LEU A 420 -12.62 20.84 4.02
C LEU A 420 -13.79 21.81 4.02
N THR A 421 -14.44 21.95 2.87
CA THR A 421 -15.77 22.53 2.78
C THR A 421 -16.74 21.43 2.41
N THR A 422 -17.78 21.24 3.20
CA THR A 422 -18.82 20.22 2.99
C THR A 422 -20.18 20.89 2.87
N ASN A 423 -20.83 20.69 1.74
CA ASN A 423 -22.19 21.13 1.47
C ASN A 423 -23.04 19.91 1.16
N GLY A 424 -24.25 19.82 1.71
CA GLY A 424 -25.10 18.69 1.44
C GLY A 424 -26.49 18.81 2.02
N VAL A 425 -27.31 17.83 1.69
CA VAL A 425 -28.65 17.66 2.26
C VAL A 425 -28.87 16.17 2.49
N PHE A 426 -29.27 15.81 3.70
CA PHE A 426 -29.79 14.50 4.03
C PHE A 426 -31.32 14.56 4.22
N ILE A 427 -32.06 13.72 3.52
CA ILE A 427 -33.51 13.60 3.64
C ILE A 427 -33.79 12.39 4.53
N VAL A 428 -34.35 12.64 5.72
CA VAL A 428 -34.75 11.54 6.63
C VAL A 428 -35.85 10.72 5.96
N PRO A 429 -35.66 9.41 5.73
CA PRO A 429 -36.59 8.61 4.94
C PRO A 429 -37.85 8.15 5.71
N ALA A 430 -38.31 8.97 6.67
CA ALA A 430 -39.55 8.75 7.42
C ALA A 430 -40.43 10.00 7.36
N PRO A 431 -41.75 9.87 7.15
CA PRO A 431 -42.66 11.02 7.19
C PRO A 431 -42.48 11.87 8.45
N PRO A 432 -42.44 13.19 8.36
CA PRO A 432 -42.70 14.06 7.21
C PRO A 432 -41.54 14.25 6.23
N PHE A 433 -40.51 13.39 6.20
CA PHE A 433 -39.31 13.47 5.33
C PHE A 433 -38.52 14.78 5.56
N PRO A 434 -38.12 15.12 6.78
CA PRO A 434 -37.40 16.36 7.04
C PRO A 434 -36.05 16.36 6.36
N GLU A 435 -35.70 17.50 5.76
CA GLU A 435 -34.38 17.76 5.22
C GLU A 435 -33.44 18.21 6.34
N ARG A 436 -32.22 17.67 6.31
CA ARG A 436 -31.13 18.09 7.19
C ARG A 436 -30.00 18.61 6.32
N PRO A 437 -29.92 19.93 6.11
CA PRO A 437 -28.83 20.52 5.35
C PRO A 437 -27.53 20.47 6.17
N THR A 438 -26.43 20.37 5.45
CA THR A 438 -25.07 20.50 5.99
C THR A 438 -24.33 21.58 5.22
N ASP A 439 -23.73 22.53 5.92
CA ASP A 439 -22.83 23.53 5.35
C ASP A 439 -21.73 23.80 6.39
N GLN A 440 -20.53 23.29 6.12
CA GLN A 440 -19.44 23.27 7.09
C GLN A 440 -18.10 23.65 6.41
N GLU A 441 -17.32 24.43 7.13
CA GLU A 441 -15.92 24.68 6.86
C GLU A 441 -15.09 24.10 8.00
N ASN A 442 -14.30 23.08 7.70
CA ASN A 442 -13.54 22.35 8.69
C ASN A 442 -12.05 22.45 8.41
N GLY A 443 -11.27 22.71 9.45
CA GLY A 443 -9.80 22.67 9.42
C GLY A 443 -9.26 21.57 10.30
N ALA A 444 -8.22 20.89 9.85
CA ALA A 444 -7.49 19.93 10.65
C ALA A 444 -5.98 20.19 10.53
N THR A 445 -5.26 20.09 11.64
CA THR A 445 -3.80 20.16 11.66
C THR A 445 -3.26 18.93 12.38
N ALA A 446 -2.36 18.20 11.74
CA ALA A 446 -1.63 17.09 12.33
C ALA A 446 -0.13 17.41 12.38
N SER A 447 0.47 17.25 13.55
CA SER A 447 1.90 17.45 13.80
C SER A 447 2.50 16.24 14.44
N SER A 448 3.69 15.83 14.01
CA SER A 448 4.40 14.70 14.57
C SER A 448 5.90 14.99 14.69
N LEU A 449 6.48 14.58 15.81
CA LEU A 449 7.92 14.45 16.01
C LEU A 449 8.21 12.96 16.19
N PHE A 450 9.21 12.44 15.52
CA PHE A 450 9.50 11.01 15.57
C PHE A 450 10.98 10.72 15.57
N THR A 451 11.34 9.62 16.22
CA THR A 451 12.73 9.14 16.24
C THR A 451 12.76 7.62 16.35
N GLU A 452 13.76 6.99 15.74
CA GLU A 452 14.03 5.56 15.88
C GLU A 452 15.55 5.32 15.79
N TRP A 453 16.11 4.56 16.72
CA TRP A 453 17.54 4.24 16.82
C TRP A 453 17.74 2.76 16.93
N SER A 454 18.67 2.22 16.15
CA SER A 454 19.09 0.83 16.18
C SER A 454 20.55 0.72 16.59
N PHE A 455 20.83 -0.15 17.55
CA PHE A 455 22.14 -0.46 18.04
C PHE A 455 22.49 -1.89 17.67
N LEU A 456 23.49 -2.04 16.82
CA LEU A 456 23.98 -3.33 16.36
C LEU A 456 25.16 -3.75 17.23
N PHE A 457 24.93 -4.73 18.07
CA PHE A 457 25.92 -5.34 18.95
C PHE A 457 26.66 -6.50 18.26
N PRO A 458 27.78 -6.96 18.83
CA PRO A 458 28.44 -8.19 18.41
C PRO A 458 27.49 -9.38 18.31
N GLU A 459 27.84 -10.37 17.49
CA GLU A 459 27.04 -11.57 17.22
C GLU A 459 25.69 -11.29 16.55
N SER A 460 25.57 -10.16 15.80
CA SER A 460 24.36 -9.78 15.05
C SER A 460 23.10 -9.65 15.91
N PHE A 461 23.26 -9.19 17.13
CA PHE A 461 22.17 -8.81 18.02
C PHE A 461 21.86 -7.32 17.85
N THR A 462 20.62 -6.98 17.58
CA THR A 462 20.19 -5.59 17.38
C THR A 462 19.09 -5.22 18.37
N VAL A 463 19.23 -4.05 18.98
CA VAL A 463 18.19 -3.40 19.78
C VAL A 463 17.74 -2.15 19.04
N THR A 464 16.44 -2.03 18.82
CA THR A 464 15.83 -0.83 18.23
C THR A 464 14.91 -0.18 19.24
N ALA A 465 15.07 1.12 19.44
CA ALA A 465 14.20 1.92 20.29
C ALA A 465 13.74 3.15 19.51
N GLY A 466 12.47 3.46 19.60
CA GLY A 466 11.88 4.60 18.91
C GLY A 466 10.68 5.15 19.65
N ALA A 467 10.26 6.32 19.23
CA ALA A 467 9.06 6.95 19.73
C ALA A 467 8.54 7.97 18.72
N SER A 468 7.22 8.21 18.74
CA SER A 468 6.61 9.37 18.12
C SER A 468 5.83 10.19 19.14
N LEU A 469 5.76 11.49 18.90
CA LEU A 469 4.91 12.44 19.61
C LEU A 469 3.96 13.03 18.58
N ASN A 470 2.66 12.79 18.74
CA ASN A 470 1.62 13.15 17.79
C ASN A 470 0.65 14.13 18.41
N LYS A 471 0.22 15.11 17.62
CA LYS A 471 -0.78 16.11 18.03
C LYS A 471 -1.72 16.39 16.88
N ASN A 472 -3.04 16.30 17.15
CA ASN A 472 -4.10 16.62 16.19
C ASN A 472 -4.97 17.74 16.73
N GLN A 473 -5.37 18.66 15.85
CA GLN A 473 -6.28 19.75 16.18
C GLN A 473 -7.33 19.87 15.08
N PHE A 474 -8.60 19.98 15.48
CA PHE A 474 -9.72 20.24 14.58
C PHE A 474 -10.35 21.60 14.90
N ASN A 475 -10.75 22.30 13.87
CA ASN A 475 -11.56 23.52 13.92
C ASN A 475 -12.78 23.25 13.05
N ILE A 476 -13.96 23.20 13.66
CA ILE A 476 -15.23 22.90 13.02
C ILE A 476 -16.05 24.18 13.00
N ARG A 477 -16.41 24.64 11.83
CA ARG A 477 -17.26 25.79 11.63
C ARG A 477 -18.53 25.36 10.92
N ASN A 478 -19.63 25.31 11.65
CA ASN A 478 -20.95 25.05 11.07
C ASN A 478 -21.56 26.38 10.62
N LEU A 479 -21.87 26.49 9.34
CA LEU A 479 -22.43 27.69 8.72
C LEU A 479 -23.97 27.71 8.78
N LEU A 480 -24.60 26.57 9.13
CA LEU A 480 -26.04 26.45 9.31
C LEU A 480 -26.36 26.33 10.80
N ASN A 481 -27.26 27.18 11.29
CA ASN A 481 -27.77 27.07 12.63
C ASN A 481 -29.14 26.38 12.63
N SER A 482 -29.24 25.26 13.29
CA SER A 482 -30.45 24.46 13.36
C SER A 482 -31.51 24.95 14.37
N GLY A 483 -31.36 26.15 14.98
CA GLY A 483 -32.26 26.48 16.05
C GLY A 483 -32.58 27.93 16.38
N THR A 484 -31.82 28.90 15.96
CA THR A 484 -32.10 30.32 16.25
C THR A 484 -31.84 31.24 15.07
N LEU A 485 -32.75 32.17 14.83
CA LEU A 485 -32.73 33.09 13.70
C LEU A 485 -31.55 34.09 13.62
N PHE A 486 -30.64 34.10 14.61
CA PHE A 486 -29.65 35.17 14.73
C PHE A 486 -28.21 34.78 15.03
N ASP A 487 -27.91 33.49 15.28
CA ASP A 487 -26.53 33.02 15.45
C ASP A 487 -26.21 31.95 14.40
N THR A 488 -25.53 32.38 13.34
CA THR A 488 -25.30 31.54 12.15
C THR A 488 -23.92 30.88 12.12
N THR A 489 -23.09 31.06 13.15
CA THR A 489 -21.74 30.51 13.15
C THR A 489 -21.35 29.92 14.49
N HIS A 490 -21.44 28.59 14.62
CA HIS A 490 -20.74 27.91 15.70
C HIS A 490 -19.35 27.48 15.24
N VAL A 491 -18.34 27.93 15.97
CA VAL A 491 -16.96 27.45 15.83
C VAL A 491 -16.65 26.60 17.03
N SER A 492 -16.37 25.31 16.79
CA SER A 492 -15.89 24.38 17.80
C SER A 492 -14.44 24.03 17.48
N SER A 493 -13.60 23.96 18.49
CA SER A 493 -12.20 23.56 18.34
C SER A 493 -11.87 22.45 19.31
N GLU A 494 -11.32 21.36 18.81
CA GLU A 494 -10.83 20.24 19.62
C GLU A 494 -9.32 20.07 19.40
N THR A 495 -8.59 19.87 20.48
CA THR A 495 -7.14 19.63 20.44
C THR A 495 -6.82 18.37 21.23
N PHE A 496 -6.50 17.32 20.53
CA PHE A 496 -5.89 16.13 21.13
C PHE A 496 -4.43 16.47 21.42
N GLY A 497 -4.06 16.48 22.71
CA GLY A 497 -2.73 16.84 23.19
C GLY A 497 -1.64 15.95 22.60
N TRP A 498 -0.37 16.25 22.95
CA TRP A 498 0.73 15.41 22.54
C TRP A 498 0.57 13.99 23.08
N ASP A 499 0.46 13.02 22.18
CA ASP A 499 0.45 11.60 22.48
C ASP A 499 1.81 10.99 22.26
N PHE A 500 2.25 10.13 23.17
CA PHE A 500 3.58 9.52 23.15
C PHE A 500 3.46 8.03 22.85
N ASP A 501 3.99 7.61 21.70
CA ASP A 501 3.95 6.24 21.20
C ASP A 501 5.33 5.62 21.17
N PRO A 502 5.77 4.93 22.25
CA PRO A 502 7.08 4.27 22.31
C PRO A 502 7.07 2.95 21.57
N ARG A 503 8.25 2.56 21.09
CA ARG A 503 8.53 1.26 20.50
C ARG A 503 9.88 0.75 20.94
N VAL A 504 9.95 -0.55 21.27
CA VAL A 504 11.21 -1.28 21.50
C VAL A 504 11.14 -2.61 20.74
N ALA A 505 12.22 -2.94 20.06
CA ALA A 505 12.37 -4.23 19.40
C ALA A 505 13.76 -4.78 19.64
N VAL A 506 13.86 -6.10 19.73
CA VAL A 506 15.13 -6.84 19.77
C VAL A 506 15.12 -7.85 18.63
N SER A 507 16.26 -8.02 18.00
CA SER A 507 16.39 -9.02 16.95
C SER A 507 17.77 -9.68 16.98
N LYS A 508 17.82 -10.92 16.52
CA LYS A 508 19.04 -11.71 16.39
C LYS A 508 19.09 -12.34 15.00
N GLU A 509 20.13 -12.05 14.25
CA GLU A 509 20.42 -12.75 13.01
C GLU A 509 21.14 -14.07 13.31
N ILE A 510 20.65 -15.15 12.71
CA ILE A 510 21.18 -16.50 12.90
C ILE A 510 21.78 -16.97 11.58
N HIS A 511 23.08 -17.29 11.60
CA HIS A 511 23.84 -17.81 10.44
C HIS A 511 23.70 -17.00 9.16
N GLY A 512 23.40 -15.69 9.25
CA GLY A 512 23.30 -14.78 8.10
C GLY A 512 22.08 -15.00 7.18
N ASN A 513 21.15 -15.89 7.53
CA ASN A 513 20.03 -16.23 6.68
C ASN A 513 18.66 -16.31 7.38
N ALA A 514 18.64 -16.17 8.70
CA ALA A 514 17.41 -16.13 9.49
C ALA A 514 17.47 -15.01 10.53
N LEU A 515 16.36 -14.33 10.75
CA LEU A 515 16.18 -13.30 11.76
C LEU A 515 15.08 -13.74 12.73
N LEU A 516 15.39 -13.76 14.03
CA LEU A 516 14.38 -13.85 15.09
C LEU A 516 14.19 -12.45 15.68
N TYR A 517 12.97 -12.11 16.06
CA TYR A 517 12.68 -10.82 16.65
C TYR A 517 11.55 -10.88 17.68
N ALA A 518 11.56 -9.90 18.58
CA ALA A 518 10.44 -9.60 19.47
C ALA A 518 10.31 -8.08 19.58
N SER A 519 9.08 -7.58 19.69
CA SER A 519 8.81 -6.15 19.83
C SER A 519 7.60 -5.86 20.68
N VAL A 520 7.64 -4.68 21.31
CA VAL A 520 6.50 -4.04 21.96
C VAL A 520 6.39 -2.63 21.39
N SER A 521 5.19 -2.24 20.96
CA SER A 521 4.94 -0.93 20.37
C SER A 521 3.58 -0.40 20.79
N ALA A 522 3.50 0.91 21.02
CA ALA A 522 2.26 1.62 21.26
C ALA A 522 1.79 2.30 19.98
N GLY A 523 0.49 2.47 19.85
CA GLY A 523 -0.14 3.17 18.74
C GLY A 523 -1.33 4.00 19.19
N TYR A 524 -1.59 5.03 18.42
CA TYR A 524 -2.58 6.05 18.67
C TYR A 524 -3.37 6.33 17.37
N THR A 525 -4.69 6.41 17.49
CA THR A 525 -5.55 6.88 16.40
C THR A 525 -6.51 7.92 16.98
N PRO A 526 -6.40 9.19 16.60
CA PRO A 526 -7.34 10.22 17.08
C PRO A 526 -8.74 9.96 16.50
N PRO A 527 -9.80 10.43 17.13
CA PRO A 527 -11.09 10.54 16.48
C PRO A 527 -10.90 11.31 15.16
N LEU A 528 -11.62 10.90 14.14
CA LEU A 528 -11.63 11.60 12.87
C LEU A 528 -12.55 12.82 12.95
N LEU A 529 -12.37 13.76 12.07
CA LEU A 529 -13.34 14.84 11.93
C LEU A 529 -14.76 14.30 11.71
N SER A 530 -14.93 13.24 10.94
CA SER A 530 -16.20 12.57 10.71
C SER A 530 -16.74 11.76 11.91
N ASN A 531 -15.93 11.49 12.92
CA ASN A 531 -16.39 10.92 14.19
C ASN A 531 -16.93 12.00 15.14
N VAL A 532 -16.27 13.15 15.14
CA VAL A 532 -16.62 14.29 16.01
C VAL A 532 -17.93 14.95 15.57
N VAL A 533 -18.27 14.86 14.27
CA VAL A 533 -19.51 15.43 13.73
C VAL A 533 -20.53 14.32 13.45
N ALA A 534 -21.64 14.32 14.16
CA ALA A 534 -22.74 13.40 13.94
C ALA A 534 -23.53 13.70 12.65
N SER A 535 -24.37 12.76 12.21
CA SER A 535 -25.14 12.90 10.96
C SER A 535 -26.17 14.03 10.94
N ASP A 536 -26.52 14.58 12.10
CA ASP A 536 -27.39 15.75 12.25
C ASP A 536 -26.63 17.08 12.38
N GLY A 537 -25.29 17.04 12.29
CA GLY A 537 -24.41 18.19 12.43
C GLY A 537 -24.05 18.55 13.88
N SER A 538 -24.53 17.80 14.88
CA SER A 538 -24.08 17.96 16.26
C SER A 538 -22.61 17.56 16.40
N VAL A 539 -21.90 18.22 17.31
CA VAL A 539 -20.46 18.06 17.52
C VAL A 539 -20.22 17.47 18.91
N ASP A 540 -19.54 16.32 18.95
CA ASP A 540 -19.11 15.66 20.20
C ASP A 540 -17.59 15.86 20.35
N LEU A 541 -17.19 16.68 21.31
CA LEU A 541 -15.80 16.98 21.65
C LEU A 541 -15.25 16.10 22.79
N ASP A 542 -16.08 15.24 23.40
CA ASP A 542 -15.68 14.40 24.53
C ASP A 542 -15.10 13.04 24.10
N LEU A 543 -14.99 12.80 22.78
CA LEU A 543 -14.42 11.57 22.25
C LEU A 543 -12.93 11.43 22.59
N ALA A 544 -12.59 10.32 23.25
CA ALA A 544 -11.20 9.98 23.51
C ALA A 544 -10.53 9.29 22.30
N PRO A 545 -9.23 9.52 22.07
CA PRO A 545 -8.47 8.78 21.07
C PRO A 545 -8.40 7.28 21.39
N GLU A 546 -8.41 6.45 20.35
CA GLU A 546 -8.07 5.04 20.49
C GLU A 546 -6.57 4.88 20.79
N ARG A 547 -6.23 3.95 21.67
CA ARG A 547 -4.84 3.60 22.00
C ARG A 547 -4.66 2.10 21.98
N ALA A 548 -3.54 1.64 21.44
CA ALA A 548 -3.23 0.22 21.42
C ALA A 548 -1.79 -0.06 21.84
N VAL A 549 -1.60 -1.24 22.43
CA VAL A 549 -0.28 -1.82 22.64
C VAL A 549 -0.21 -3.15 21.89
N GLN A 550 0.81 -3.31 21.08
CA GLN A 550 1.09 -4.53 20.35
C GLN A 550 2.31 -5.24 20.93
N TYR A 551 2.17 -6.53 21.16
CA TYR A 551 3.25 -7.47 21.44
C TYR A 551 3.41 -8.38 20.24
N GLU A 552 4.64 -8.59 19.79
CA GLU A 552 4.90 -9.43 18.63
C GLU A 552 6.20 -10.20 18.79
N VAL A 553 6.18 -11.48 18.38
CA VAL A 553 7.36 -12.32 18.22
C VAL A 553 7.32 -12.96 16.84
N GLY A 554 8.44 -13.04 16.16
CA GLY A 554 8.47 -13.63 14.84
C GLY A 554 9.85 -14.09 14.39
N ALA A 555 9.82 -14.76 13.24
CA ALA A 555 11.00 -15.24 12.55
C ALA A 555 10.83 -15.02 11.05
N GLN A 556 11.90 -14.64 10.38
CA GLN A 556 11.95 -14.59 8.93
C GLN A 556 13.30 -15.07 8.42
N GLY A 557 13.34 -15.60 7.20
CA GLY A 557 14.60 -16.04 6.65
C GLY A 557 14.51 -16.65 5.27
N THR A 558 15.70 -16.91 4.73
CA THR A 558 15.91 -17.58 3.45
C THR A 558 16.73 -18.86 3.65
N PHE A 559 16.20 -19.98 3.22
CA PHE A 559 16.74 -21.32 3.46
C PHE A 559 16.98 -22.06 2.14
N LEU A 560 17.51 -23.29 2.21
CA LEU A 560 17.71 -24.16 1.05
C LEU A 560 18.50 -23.50 -0.07
N ARG A 561 19.67 -22.92 0.26
CA ARG A 561 20.51 -22.15 -0.67
C ARG A 561 19.74 -20.97 -1.30
N GLN A 562 19.02 -20.24 -0.47
CA GLN A 562 18.23 -19.05 -0.85
C GLN A 562 17.05 -19.35 -1.79
N ARG A 563 16.52 -20.59 -1.78
CA ARG A 563 15.36 -20.97 -2.58
C ARG A 563 14.04 -20.89 -1.83
N LEU A 564 14.06 -21.08 -0.50
CA LEU A 564 12.88 -21.00 0.36
C LEU A 564 12.94 -19.72 1.18
N THR A 565 11.99 -18.83 1.00
CA THR A 565 11.79 -17.65 1.86
C THR A 565 10.56 -17.90 2.72
N GLY A 566 10.67 -17.60 4.02
CA GLY A 566 9.59 -17.77 4.98
C GLY A 566 9.55 -16.65 6.00
N GLN A 567 8.34 -16.31 6.45
CA GLN A 567 8.07 -15.40 7.54
C GLN A 567 6.96 -15.99 8.40
N LEU A 568 7.15 -15.96 9.72
CA LEU A 568 6.16 -16.34 10.73
C LEU A 568 6.11 -15.26 11.78
N SER A 569 4.92 -14.82 12.17
CA SER A 569 4.73 -13.93 13.30
C SER A 569 3.54 -14.33 14.15
N VAL A 570 3.62 -14.03 15.44
CA VAL A 570 2.55 -14.16 16.43
C VAL A 570 2.39 -12.80 17.09
N PHE A 571 1.18 -12.30 17.15
CA PHE A 571 0.90 -10.97 17.69
C PHE A 571 -0.29 -10.98 18.64
N ASP A 572 -0.30 -9.98 19.53
CA ASP A 572 -1.38 -9.65 20.44
C ASP A 572 -1.50 -8.11 20.51
N ILE A 573 -2.66 -7.58 20.15
CA ILE A 573 -2.95 -6.14 20.12
C ILE A 573 -4.12 -5.89 21.09
N GLU A 574 -3.86 -5.08 22.12
CA GLU A 574 -4.89 -4.61 23.05
C GLU A 574 -5.23 -3.16 22.73
N ASN A 575 -6.48 -2.91 22.31
CA ASN A 575 -6.99 -1.59 21.97
C ASN A 575 -7.98 -1.11 23.03
N THR A 576 -7.81 0.12 23.49
CA THR A 576 -8.66 0.80 24.48
C THR A 576 -9.34 2.01 23.84
N HIS A 577 -10.47 2.44 24.40
CA HIS A 577 -11.28 3.56 23.89
C HIS A 577 -11.70 3.37 22.43
N LYS A 578 -12.04 2.12 22.05
CA LYS A 578 -12.46 1.80 20.69
C LYS A 578 -13.62 2.71 20.26
N LEU A 579 -13.44 3.41 19.14
CA LEU A 579 -14.48 4.21 18.52
C LEU A 579 -15.41 3.30 17.72
N VAL A 580 -16.71 3.44 17.94
CA VAL A 580 -17.76 2.74 17.18
C VAL A 580 -18.86 3.71 16.77
N SER A 581 -19.44 3.49 15.60
CA SER A 581 -20.59 4.26 15.16
C SER A 581 -21.88 3.59 15.62
N GLU A 582 -22.76 4.37 16.18
CA GLU A 582 -24.08 3.98 16.63
C GLU A 582 -25.15 4.85 15.96
N THR A 583 -26.36 4.32 15.85
CA THR A 583 -27.49 5.07 15.31
C THR A 583 -28.64 5.00 16.31
N ALA A 584 -29.10 6.16 16.76
CA ALA A 584 -30.28 6.31 17.60
C ALA A 584 -31.13 7.48 17.09
N ASN A 585 -32.44 7.32 17.09
CA ASN A 585 -33.38 8.33 16.59
C ASN A 585 -33.05 8.86 15.20
N SER A 586 -32.58 7.99 14.30
CA SER A 586 -32.12 8.32 12.95
C SER A 586 -30.89 9.26 12.89
N VAL A 587 -30.17 9.45 14.00
CA VAL A 587 -28.89 10.16 14.07
C VAL A 587 -27.79 9.13 14.22
N THR A 588 -26.81 9.14 13.31
CA THR A 588 -25.59 8.34 13.44
C THR A 588 -24.52 9.20 14.11
N PHE A 589 -23.96 8.70 15.18
CA PHE A 589 -22.91 9.35 15.96
C PHE A 589 -21.83 8.33 16.35
N THR A 590 -20.70 8.80 16.81
CA THR A 590 -19.60 7.95 17.28
C THR A 590 -19.50 8.01 18.81
N THR A 591 -19.16 6.89 19.41
CA THR A 591 -18.90 6.79 20.86
C THR A 591 -17.64 5.95 21.13
N ASN A 592 -17.05 6.10 22.31
CA ASN A 592 -15.99 5.23 22.78
C ASN A 592 -16.59 3.96 23.42
N ALA A 593 -16.45 2.83 22.74
CA ALA A 593 -17.02 1.55 23.11
C ALA A 593 -15.99 0.61 23.76
N GLY A 594 -15.41 1.01 24.87
CA GLY A 594 -14.59 0.11 25.68
C GLY A 594 -13.34 -0.45 24.98
N HIS A 595 -13.17 -1.78 24.98
CA HIS A 595 -11.92 -2.43 24.64
C HIS A 595 -12.11 -3.50 23.55
N GLN A 596 -11.07 -3.64 22.70
CA GLN A 596 -10.96 -4.70 21.69
C GLN A 596 -9.59 -5.36 21.81
N ARG A 597 -9.52 -6.68 21.62
CA ARG A 597 -8.27 -7.45 21.56
C ARG A 597 -8.19 -8.27 20.29
N ASN A 598 -7.07 -8.17 19.58
CA ASN A 598 -6.79 -8.90 18.36
C ASN A 598 -5.54 -9.76 18.54
N ARG A 599 -5.68 -11.08 18.45
CA ARG A 599 -4.57 -12.03 18.54
C ARG A 599 -4.48 -12.83 17.27
N GLY A 600 -3.27 -13.15 16.84
CA GLY A 600 -3.16 -13.92 15.62
C GLY A 600 -1.82 -14.51 15.32
N VAL A 601 -1.83 -15.33 14.25
CA VAL A 601 -0.65 -15.95 13.66
C VAL A 601 -0.65 -15.68 12.17
N GLU A 602 0.48 -15.27 11.66
CA GLU A 602 0.70 -14.97 10.24
C GLU A 602 1.87 -15.79 9.71
N LEU A 603 1.68 -16.43 8.56
CA LEU A 603 2.68 -17.24 7.88
C LEU A 603 2.75 -16.84 6.41
N SER A 604 3.94 -16.66 5.87
CA SER A 604 4.20 -16.49 4.43
C SER A 604 5.34 -17.40 4.02
N LEU A 605 5.18 -18.13 2.91
CA LEU A 605 6.17 -19.04 2.34
C LEU A 605 6.24 -18.84 0.82
N SER A 606 7.44 -18.83 0.28
CA SER A 606 7.70 -18.84 -1.17
C SER A 606 8.89 -19.73 -1.48
N TYR A 607 8.73 -20.67 -2.42
CA TYR A 607 9.77 -21.63 -2.77
C TYR A 607 10.09 -21.59 -4.26
N LEU A 608 11.33 -21.24 -4.61
CA LEU A 608 11.84 -21.28 -5.97
C LEU A 608 12.30 -22.71 -6.33
N ALA A 609 11.34 -23.54 -6.75
CA ALA A 609 11.59 -24.97 -7.05
C ALA A 609 12.49 -25.16 -8.28
N VAL A 610 12.25 -24.38 -9.33
CA VAL A 610 13.07 -24.32 -10.54
C VAL A 610 13.55 -22.91 -10.77
N SER A 611 14.81 -22.75 -11.12
CA SER A 611 15.41 -21.48 -11.53
C SER A 611 16.62 -21.79 -12.41
N ASP A 612 16.33 -22.02 -13.70
CA ASP A 612 17.33 -22.39 -14.70
C ASP A 612 16.85 -21.94 -16.09
N THR A 613 17.43 -20.89 -16.60
CA THR A 613 17.07 -20.30 -17.91
C THR A 613 17.42 -21.19 -19.10
N ALA A 614 18.26 -22.20 -18.91
CA ALA A 614 18.60 -23.15 -19.97
C ALA A 614 17.50 -24.22 -20.18
N ARG A 615 16.61 -24.38 -19.21
CA ARG A 615 15.51 -25.35 -19.31
C ARG A 615 14.28 -24.76 -19.99
N PRO A 616 13.47 -25.58 -20.70
CA PRO A 616 12.20 -25.11 -21.26
C PRO A 616 11.29 -24.46 -20.19
N ILE A 617 11.13 -25.08 -19.02
CA ILE A 617 10.54 -24.45 -17.84
C ILE A 617 11.68 -23.84 -17.04
N SER A 618 11.81 -22.52 -17.13
CA SER A 618 12.93 -21.77 -16.57
C SER A 618 12.74 -21.39 -15.11
N SER A 619 11.48 -21.24 -14.66
CA SER A 619 11.15 -20.92 -13.28
C SER A 619 9.86 -21.61 -12.84
N VAL A 620 9.83 -22.09 -11.59
CA VAL A 620 8.63 -22.60 -10.92
C VAL A 620 8.68 -22.13 -9.48
N ARG A 621 7.65 -21.38 -9.06
CA ARG A 621 7.56 -20.80 -7.73
C ARG A 621 6.18 -21.02 -7.10
N PRO A 622 5.93 -22.08 -6.34
CA PRO A 622 4.82 -22.16 -5.42
C PRO A 622 5.01 -21.18 -4.26
N TRP A 623 3.90 -20.58 -3.83
CA TRP A 623 3.87 -19.68 -2.68
C TRP A 623 2.55 -19.86 -1.90
N ALA A 624 2.56 -19.53 -0.61
CA ALA A 624 1.39 -19.55 0.23
C ALA A 624 1.48 -18.52 1.34
N SER A 625 0.33 -18.00 1.75
CA SER A 625 0.20 -17.21 2.97
C SER A 625 -1.03 -17.67 3.78
N TYR A 626 -0.93 -17.55 5.09
CA TYR A 626 -1.99 -17.86 6.03
C TYR A 626 -2.05 -16.78 7.11
N ALA A 627 -3.24 -16.33 7.44
CA ALA A 627 -3.49 -15.48 8.59
C ALA A 627 -4.64 -16.07 9.41
N PHE A 628 -4.41 -16.19 10.71
CA PHE A 628 -5.44 -16.42 11.71
C PHE A 628 -5.53 -15.19 12.61
N THR A 629 -6.73 -14.64 12.79
CA THR A 629 -6.99 -13.46 13.62
C THR A 629 -8.21 -13.70 14.49
N ASP A 630 -8.01 -13.79 15.80
CA ASP A 630 -9.08 -13.81 16.81
C ASP A 630 -9.27 -12.39 17.33
N ALA A 631 -10.21 -11.65 16.74
CA ALA A 631 -10.54 -10.27 17.08
C ALA A 631 -11.87 -10.25 17.86
N LYS A 632 -11.84 -9.73 19.08
CA LYS A 632 -13.00 -9.70 19.99
C LYS A 632 -13.14 -8.39 20.73
N PHE A 633 -14.36 -7.97 20.96
CA PHE A 633 -14.65 -6.97 21.99
C PHE A 633 -14.43 -7.59 23.37
N THR A 634 -13.59 -6.99 24.19
CA THR A 634 -13.34 -7.47 25.57
C THR A 634 -14.15 -6.71 26.61
N ASP A 635 -14.53 -5.47 26.29
CA ASP A 635 -15.49 -4.67 27.03
C ASP A 635 -16.17 -3.72 26.04
N PHE A 636 -17.45 -3.96 25.75
CA PHE A 636 -18.25 -3.13 24.86
C PHE A 636 -19.71 -3.13 25.27
N LYS A 637 -20.17 -2.00 25.79
CA LYS A 637 -21.56 -1.77 26.15
C LYS A 637 -22.07 -0.56 25.39
N SER A 638 -23.21 -0.71 24.76
CA SER A 638 -23.90 0.32 24.02
C SER A 638 -25.26 0.58 24.68
N ASP A 639 -25.56 1.85 24.89
CA ASP A 639 -26.89 2.26 25.38
C ASP A 639 -27.81 2.38 24.16
N ASN A 640 -28.61 1.36 23.92
CA ASN A 640 -29.64 1.38 22.91
C ASN A 640 -30.75 2.37 23.31
N ASN A 641 -30.64 3.60 22.79
CA ASN A 641 -31.52 4.72 23.18
C ASN A 641 -33.01 4.52 22.83
N ASP A 642 -33.35 3.60 21.92
CA ASP A 642 -34.74 3.34 21.54
C ASP A 642 -35.53 2.63 22.66
N ASN A 643 -34.86 1.96 23.62
CA ASN A 643 -35.51 1.24 24.73
C ASN A 643 -34.88 1.49 26.10
N ALA A 644 -33.93 2.41 26.22
CA ALA A 644 -33.16 2.69 27.45
C ALA A 644 -32.51 1.42 28.09
N GLN A 645 -32.16 0.45 27.29
CA GLN A 645 -31.46 -0.76 27.72
C GLN A 645 -30.00 -0.75 27.20
N THR A 646 -29.08 -0.89 28.14
CA THR A 646 -27.67 -1.15 27.83
C THR A 646 -27.55 -2.57 27.26
N VAL A 647 -27.01 -2.70 26.05
CA VAL A 647 -26.68 -3.99 25.44
C VAL A 647 -25.19 -4.24 25.60
N ASP A 648 -24.84 -5.44 26.07
CA ASP A 648 -23.44 -5.86 26.27
C ASP A 648 -23.00 -6.75 25.10
N PHE A 649 -22.05 -6.28 24.33
CA PHE A 649 -21.42 -6.99 23.19
C PHE A 649 -20.08 -7.62 23.56
N SER A 650 -19.67 -7.56 24.82
CA SER A 650 -18.39 -8.13 25.29
C SER A 650 -18.30 -9.63 24.99
N GLY A 651 -17.14 -10.08 24.52
CA GLY A 651 -16.91 -11.47 24.11
C GLY A 651 -17.27 -11.78 22.65
N ASN A 652 -18.00 -10.91 21.96
CA ASN A 652 -18.38 -11.09 20.57
C ASN A 652 -17.21 -10.85 19.62
N ASP A 653 -17.28 -11.53 18.47
CA ASP A 653 -16.31 -11.32 17.39
C ASP A 653 -16.51 -9.94 16.77
N VAL A 654 -15.39 -9.28 16.43
CA VAL A 654 -15.41 -7.99 15.76
C VAL A 654 -15.92 -8.18 14.31
N PRO A 655 -16.96 -7.43 13.90
CA PRO A 655 -17.51 -7.55 12.55
C PRO A 655 -16.50 -7.27 11.44
N ARG A 656 -16.73 -7.84 10.24
CA ARG A 656 -15.89 -7.74 9.05
C ARG A 656 -14.46 -8.31 9.19
N VAL A 657 -14.11 -8.91 10.29
CA VAL A 657 -12.78 -9.52 10.46
C VAL A 657 -12.88 -11.02 10.18
N PRO A 658 -12.32 -11.53 9.07
CA PRO A 658 -12.25 -12.95 8.84
C PRO A 658 -11.25 -13.60 9.80
N ARG A 659 -11.69 -14.66 10.51
CA ARG A 659 -10.80 -15.41 11.42
C ARG A 659 -9.65 -16.10 10.71
N SER A 660 -9.88 -16.57 9.47
CA SER A 660 -8.88 -17.28 8.70
C SER A 660 -8.88 -16.79 7.26
N MET A 661 -7.71 -16.50 6.74
CA MET A 661 -7.45 -16.24 5.33
C MET A 661 -6.31 -17.13 4.86
N VAL A 662 -6.51 -17.81 3.74
CA VAL A 662 -5.49 -18.63 3.07
C VAL A 662 -5.31 -18.10 1.66
N ASN A 663 -4.08 -17.83 1.26
CA ASN A 663 -3.74 -17.61 -0.14
C ASN A 663 -2.67 -18.62 -0.53
N ALA A 664 -2.77 -19.16 -1.74
CA ALA A 664 -1.78 -20.06 -2.30
C ALA A 664 -1.70 -19.84 -3.81
N GLY A 665 -0.52 -20.01 -4.37
CA GLY A 665 -0.37 -19.84 -5.80
C GLY A 665 0.85 -20.51 -6.38
N LEU A 666 0.92 -20.46 -7.72
CA LEU A 666 1.99 -21.03 -8.51
C LEU A 666 2.34 -20.07 -9.65
N ASP A 667 3.60 -19.66 -9.71
CA ASP A 667 4.15 -18.92 -10.83
C ASP A 667 5.07 -19.85 -11.64
N VAL A 668 4.85 -19.93 -12.94
CA VAL A 668 5.65 -20.73 -13.88
C VAL A 668 6.11 -19.83 -15.02
N GLY A 669 7.39 -19.88 -15.34
CA GLY A 669 7.98 -19.19 -16.47
C GLY A 669 8.74 -20.14 -17.37
N THR A 670 8.80 -19.84 -18.67
CA THR A 670 9.56 -20.60 -19.65
C THR A 670 10.67 -19.73 -20.26
N ASN A 671 11.69 -20.38 -20.81
CA ASN A 671 12.80 -19.69 -21.50
C ASN A 671 12.39 -19.05 -22.84
N VAL A 672 11.22 -19.38 -23.37
CA VAL A 672 10.67 -18.79 -24.60
C VAL A 672 9.79 -17.58 -24.32
N GLY A 673 9.50 -17.26 -23.04
CA GLY A 673 8.71 -16.10 -22.63
C GLY A 673 7.24 -16.41 -22.26
N ILE A 674 6.79 -17.67 -22.34
CA ILE A 674 5.45 -18.06 -21.85
C ILE A 674 5.49 -18.09 -20.32
N TYR A 675 4.46 -17.55 -19.68
CA TYR A 675 4.29 -17.58 -18.23
C TYR A 675 2.87 -17.95 -17.83
N LEU A 676 2.73 -18.57 -16.65
CA LEU A 676 1.46 -18.88 -16.01
C LEU A 676 1.51 -18.41 -14.54
N ASN A 677 0.51 -17.67 -14.11
CA ASN A 677 0.28 -17.32 -12.71
C ASN A 677 -1.07 -17.88 -12.28
N GLY A 678 -1.10 -18.62 -11.19
CA GLY A 678 -2.31 -19.11 -10.55
C GLY A 678 -2.35 -18.65 -9.11
N ALA A 679 -3.52 -18.15 -8.66
CA ALA A 679 -3.74 -17.70 -7.29
C ALA A 679 -5.09 -18.20 -6.78
N TYR A 680 -5.08 -18.84 -5.62
CA TYR A 680 -6.24 -19.25 -4.86
C TYR A 680 -6.32 -18.44 -3.57
N GLN A 681 -7.51 -17.96 -3.22
CA GLN A 681 -7.80 -17.27 -1.98
C GLN A 681 -9.00 -17.91 -1.28
N TYR A 682 -8.91 -18.16 0.01
CA TYR A 682 -10.02 -18.53 0.88
C TYR A 682 -10.19 -17.46 1.97
N VAL A 683 -11.42 -17.05 2.22
CA VAL A 683 -11.80 -16.14 3.30
C VAL A 683 -12.90 -16.80 4.13
N SER A 684 -12.68 -16.91 5.44
CA SER A 684 -13.67 -17.50 6.36
C SER A 684 -14.92 -16.62 6.49
N LYS A 685 -16.00 -17.18 7.02
CA LYS A 685 -17.21 -16.41 7.35
C LYS A 685 -16.90 -15.25 8.30
N VAL A 686 -17.66 -14.16 8.19
CA VAL A 686 -17.51 -12.97 9.01
C VAL A 686 -18.85 -12.52 9.61
N PRO A 687 -18.89 -12.02 10.85
CA PRO A 687 -20.07 -11.37 11.37
C PRO A 687 -20.21 -9.96 10.78
N VAL A 688 -21.42 -9.47 10.65
CA VAL A 688 -21.71 -8.09 10.19
C VAL A 688 -22.43 -7.26 11.25
N THR A 689 -22.84 -7.90 12.36
CA THR A 689 -23.47 -7.23 13.50
C THR A 689 -22.64 -7.39 14.76
N PHE A 690 -22.70 -6.40 15.67
CA PHE A 690 -21.95 -6.44 16.95
C PHE A 690 -22.44 -7.55 17.87
N ASP A 691 -23.74 -7.90 17.79
CA ASP A 691 -24.34 -9.01 18.53
C ASP A 691 -24.04 -10.40 17.91
N ASN A 692 -23.34 -10.43 16.79
CA ASN A 692 -23.01 -11.62 16.00
C ASN A 692 -24.25 -12.45 15.57
N SER A 693 -25.43 -11.84 15.50
CA SER A 693 -26.65 -12.50 15.02
C SER A 693 -26.64 -12.76 13.51
N THR A 694 -25.91 -11.94 12.76
CA THR A 694 -25.86 -12.00 11.29
C THR A 694 -24.46 -12.25 10.79
N TRP A 695 -24.31 -13.23 9.87
CA TRP A 695 -23.04 -13.66 9.31
C TRP A 695 -23.10 -13.76 7.80
N VAL A 696 -22.03 -13.36 7.12
CA VAL A 696 -21.81 -13.66 5.70
C VAL A 696 -20.92 -14.89 5.59
N ARG A 697 -21.27 -15.80 4.66
CA ARG A 697 -20.60 -17.09 4.46
C ARG A 697 -19.17 -16.90 3.99
N SER A 698 -18.34 -17.93 4.24
CA SER A 698 -17.02 -18.06 3.64
C SER A 698 -17.11 -18.19 2.12
N TYR A 699 -16.03 -17.80 1.45
CA TYR A 699 -15.89 -17.96 0.00
C TYR A 699 -14.45 -18.32 -0.37
N ASP A 700 -14.30 -18.81 -1.59
CA ASP A 700 -13.01 -19.05 -2.21
C ASP A 700 -13.00 -18.50 -3.64
N LEU A 701 -11.83 -18.01 -4.06
CA LEU A 701 -11.61 -17.43 -5.37
C LEU A 701 -10.42 -18.13 -6.02
N LEU A 702 -10.52 -18.38 -7.32
CA LEU A 702 -9.41 -18.86 -8.14
C LEU A 702 -9.19 -17.90 -9.30
N GLY A 703 -7.99 -17.35 -9.40
CA GLY A 703 -7.51 -16.55 -10.50
C GLY A 703 -6.44 -17.28 -11.30
N LEU A 704 -6.46 -17.13 -12.62
CA LEU A 704 -5.43 -17.64 -13.54
C LEU A 704 -5.06 -16.57 -14.57
N LYS A 705 -3.77 -16.49 -14.90
CA LYS A 705 -3.24 -15.62 -15.97
C LYS A 705 -2.20 -16.39 -16.76
N LEU A 706 -2.42 -16.53 -18.07
CA LEU A 706 -1.46 -17.10 -19.02
C LEU A 706 -0.99 -15.98 -19.94
N GLY A 707 0.31 -15.86 -20.12
CA GLY A 707 0.86 -14.82 -20.97
C GLY A 707 2.13 -15.22 -21.70
N TYR A 708 2.53 -14.33 -22.57
CA TYR A 708 3.77 -14.39 -23.35
C TYR A 708 4.44 -13.03 -23.32
N LYS A 709 5.64 -12.94 -22.73
CA LYS A 709 6.43 -11.73 -22.61
C LYS A 709 7.79 -11.93 -23.24
N LYS A 710 8.13 -11.10 -24.22
CA LYS A 710 9.41 -11.21 -24.94
C LYS A 710 9.80 -9.91 -25.58
N THR A 711 11.11 -9.63 -25.60
CA THR A 711 11.72 -8.60 -26.44
C THR A 711 11.98 -9.14 -27.83
N VAL A 712 11.46 -8.45 -28.84
CA VAL A 712 11.61 -8.78 -30.27
C VAL A 712 12.47 -7.70 -30.94
N ASN A 713 13.46 -8.12 -31.71
CA ASN A 713 14.38 -7.25 -32.46
C ASN A 713 15.09 -6.17 -31.61
N ALA A 714 15.35 -6.46 -30.32
CA ALA A 714 15.97 -5.57 -29.34
C ALA A 714 15.22 -4.25 -29.06
N HIS A 715 14.18 -3.92 -29.79
CA HIS A 715 13.45 -2.65 -29.69
C HIS A 715 11.98 -2.80 -29.22
N TRP A 716 11.38 -3.96 -29.38
CA TRP A 716 9.98 -4.16 -29.05
C TRP A 716 9.82 -5.15 -27.91
N LEU A 717 9.36 -4.66 -26.75
CA LEU A 717 8.89 -5.53 -25.67
C LEU A 717 7.39 -5.76 -25.85
N LEU A 718 7.03 -7.02 -26.06
CA LEU A 718 5.66 -7.49 -26.19
C LEU A 718 5.26 -8.26 -24.95
N ASP A 719 4.11 -7.94 -24.36
CA ASP A 719 3.48 -8.71 -23.27
C ASP A 719 2.00 -8.93 -23.60
N LEU A 720 1.67 -10.17 -23.95
CA LEU A 720 0.33 -10.61 -24.27
C LEU A 720 -0.16 -11.54 -23.17
N ALA A 721 -1.32 -11.29 -22.60
CA ALA A 721 -1.88 -12.19 -21.60
C ALA A 721 -3.40 -12.31 -21.73
N VAL A 722 -3.89 -13.45 -21.32
CA VAL A 722 -5.30 -13.70 -21.02
C VAL A 722 -5.40 -14.19 -19.59
N GLY A 723 -6.43 -13.76 -18.89
CA GLY A 723 -6.61 -14.16 -17.52
C GLY A 723 -8.06 -14.10 -17.09
N GLY A 724 -8.30 -14.53 -15.88
CA GLY A 724 -9.61 -14.44 -15.26
C GLY A 724 -9.49 -14.48 -13.74
N ASP A 725 -10.25 -13.63 -13.09
CA ASP A 725 -10.47 -13.63 -11.66
C ASP A 725 -11.80 -14.33 -11.36
N ASN A 726 -11.92 -14.96 -10.19
CA ASN A 726 -13.10 -15.74 -9.80
C ASN A 726 -13.58 -16.71 -10.90
N ILE A 727 -12.66 -17.49 -11.48
CA ILE A 727 -12.96 -18.41 -12.60
C ILE A 727 -13.92 -19.55 -12.20
N THR A 728 -14.06 -19.83 -10.91
CA THR A 728 -15.01 -20.80 -10.34
C THR A 728 -16.44 -20.23 -10.24
N GLY A 729 -16.61 -18.92 -10.40
CA GLY A 729 -17.89 -18.24 -10.27
C GLY A 729 -18.46 -18.28 -8.85
N SER A 730 -17.60 -18.19 -7.84
CA SER A 730 -18.00 -18.13 -6.44
C SER A 730 -18.78 -16.85 -6.13
N THR A 731 -19.80 -16.95 -5.27
CA THR A 731 -20.54 -15.79 -4.75
C THR A 731 -19.77 -15.20 -3.58
N TYR A 732 -19.32 -13.95 -3.74
CA TYR A 732 -18.58 -13.23 -2.71
C TYR A 732 -18.94 -11.75 -2.71
N TYR A 733 -18.61 -11.07 -1.62
CA TYR A 733 -18.86 -9.64 -1.44
C TYR A 733 -17.59 -8.82 -1.70
N SER A 734 -17.77 -7.65 -2.28
CA SER A 734 -16.71 -6.65 -2.39
C SER A 734 -16.62 -5.77 -1.14
N PHE A 735 -17.77 -5.51 -0.48
CA PHE A 735 -17.85 -4.70 0.72
C PHE A 735 -19.01 -5.13 1.63
N LEU A 736 -18.85 -4.93 2.95
CA LEU A 736 -19.88 -5.17 3.95
C LEU A 736 -20.09 -3.93 4.81
N PHE A 737 -21.33 -3.61 5.07
CA PHE A 737 -21.70 -2.65 6.10
C PHE A 737 -21.84 -3.35 7.47
N VAL A 738 -21.75 -2.59 8.56
CA VAL A 738 -21.75 -3.11 9.93
C VAL A 738 -22.73 -2.32 10.79
N GLY A 739 -23.45 -3.00 11.66
CA GLY A 739 -24.37 -2.39 12.59
C GLY A 739 -24.44 -3.15 13.93
N ALA A 740 -25.13 -2.57 14.93
CA ALA A 740 -25.30 -3.18 16.26
C ALA A 740 -26.08 -4.51 16.18
N ASN A 741 -27.13 -4.51 15.40
CA ASN A 741 -27.95 -5.69 15.07
C ASN A 741 -28.52 -5.50 13.66
N TYR A 742 -29.28 -6.49 13.17
CA TYR A 742 -29.84 -6.40 11.81
C TYR A 742 -30.77 -5.19 11.61
N ALA A 743 -31.61 -4.88 12.59
CA ALA A 743 -32.51 -3.73 12.49
C ALA A 743 -31.76 -2.39 12.50
N ALA A 744 -30.73 -2.25 13.35
CA ALA A 744 -29.89 -1.07 13.37
C ALA A 744 -29.06 -0.96 12.08
N LEU A 745 -28.58 -2.09 11.54
CA LEU A 745 -27.87 -2.15 10.29
C LEU A 745 -28.74 -1.68 9.12
N ALA A 746 -29.96 -2.17 9.06
CA ALA A 746 -30.96 -1.78 8.07
C ALA A 746 -31.30 -0.28 8.16
N GLN A 747 -31.51 0.24 9.38
CA GLN A 747 -31.80 1.67 9.60
C GLN A 747 -30.63 2.57 9.22
N ALA A 748 -29.41 2.18 9.56
CA ALA A 748 -28.21 2.99 9.31
C ALA A 748 -27.94 3.19 7.82
N GLN A 749 -28.33 2.24 6.98
CA GLN A 749 -27.97 2.22 5.56
C GLN A 749 -29.07 2.75 4.64
N ASP A 750 -30.32 2.54 5.04
CA ASP A 750 -31.48 2.80 4.19
C ASP A 750 -32.48 3.80 4.80
N GLY A 751 -32.06 4.45 5.89
CA GLY A 751 -32.93 5.37 6.62
C GLY A 751 -34.27 4.72 7.04
N GLY A 752 -34.21 3.43 7.41
CA GLY A 752 -35.37 2.68 7.91
C GLY A 752 -36.14 1.85 6.86
N ARG A 753 -35.63 1.71 5.64
CA ARG A 753 -36.24 0.86 4.61
C ARG A 753 -35.76 -0.58 4.55
N GLY A 754 -34.66 -0.92 5.21
CA GLY A 754 -34.27 -2.29 5.52
C GLY A 754 -33.71 -3.14 4.39
N ASP A 755 -33.03 -2.55 3.41
CA ASP A 755 -32.73 -3.22 2.13
C ASP A 755 -31.27 -3.65 1.92
N GLY A 756 -30.50 -3.89 2.96
CA GLY A 756 -29.28 -4.62 2.74
C GLY A 756 -28.02 -4.14 3.48
N TYR A 757 -27.00 -4.97 3.42
CA TYR A 757 -25.71 -4.73 4.08
C TYR A 757 -24.54 -5.28 3.25
N ILE A 758 -24.81 -5.85 2.06
CA ILE A 758 -23.81 -6.51 1.22
C ILE A 758 -23.69 -5.77 -0.10
N ILE A 759 -22.49 -5.36 -0.46
CA ILE A 759 -22.16 -4.99 -1.83
C ILE A 759 -21.59 -6.23 -2.51
N PRO A 760 -22.30 -6.81 -3.49
CA PRO A 760 -21.82 -8.00 -4.16
C PRO A 760 -20.64 -7.67 -5.08
N ALA A 761 -19.73 -8.61 -5.20
CA ALA A 761 -18.77 -8.68 -6.29
C ALA A 761 -19.40 -9.43 -7.48
N PRO A 762 -18.80 -9.40 -8.70
CA PRO A 762 -19.30 -10.14 -9.84
C PRO A 762 -19.53 -11.62 -9.56
N TYR A 763 -20.71 -12.11 -9.88
CA TYR A 763 -21.12 -13.50 -9.64
C TYR A 763 -20.52 -14.52 -10.63
N THR A 764 -19.91 -14.03 -11.70
CA THR A 764 -19.30 -14.82 -12.76
C THR A 764 -17.81 -14.58 -12.86
N ALA A 765 -17.12 -15.45 -13.57
CA ALA A 765 -15.72 -15.27 -13.90
C ALA A 765 -15.49 -13.91 -14.59
N GLN A 766 -14.52 -13.15 -14.10
CA GLN A 766 -14.10 -11.89 -14.70
C GLN A 766 -12.92 -12.15 -15.62
N LEU A 767 -13.20 -12.38 -16.89
CA LEU A 767 -12.19 -12.67 -17.91
C LEU A 767 -11.63 -11.37 -18.47
N TYR A 768 -10.33 -11.38 -18.77
CA TYR A 768 -9.65 -10.23 -19.38
C TYR A 768 -8.55 -10.67 -20.34
N SER A 769 -8.23 -9.80 -21.29
CA SER A 769 -7.02 -9.84 -22.11
C SER A 769 -6.19 -8.61 -21.85
N ASN A 770 -4.88 -8.75 -21.89
CA ASN A 770 -3.91 -7.67 -21.78
C ASN A 770 -2.97 -7.72 -22.97
N ILE A 771 -2.83 -6.61 -23.66
CA ILE A 771 -1.89 -6.41 -24.75
C ILE A 771 -1.04 -5.20 -24.38
N SER A 772 0.26 -5.41 -24.16
CA SER A 772 1.21 -4.35 -23.91
C SER A 772 2.33 -4.40 -24.95
N LEU A 773 2.59 -3.26 -25.56
CA LEU A 773 3.65 -3.05 -26.52
C LEU A 773 4.49 -1.87 -26.08
N LYS A 774 5.81 -2.07 -25.92
CA LYS A 774 6.75 -1.03 -25.52
C LYS A 774 7.89 -0.97 -26.55
N TYR A 775 8.13 0.21 -27.09
CA TYR A 775 9.26 0.47 -27.99
C TYR A 775 10.42 1.03 -27.18
N LEU A 776 11.60 0.42 -27.37
CA LEU A 776 12.87 0.79 -26.73
C LEU A 776 13.72 1.50 -27.78
N PHE A 777 14.14 2.73 -27.47
CA PHE A 777 14.96 3.55 -28.38
C PHE A 777 16.43 3.17 -28.35
#